data_b26a40193de19abd14b2beaa8ae9634f
#
_entry.id   b26a40193de19abd14b2beaa8ae9634f
#
_cell.length_a   1.000
_cell.length_b   1.000
_cell.length_c   1.000
_cell.angle_alpha   90.00
_cell.angle_beta   90.00
_cell.angle_gamma   90.00
#
_symmetry.space_group_name_H-M   'P 1'
#
loop_
_entity.id
_entity.type
_entity.pdbx_description
1 polymer ?
#
loop_
_entity_poly.entity_id
_entity_poly.type
_entity_poly.pdbx_seq_one_letter_code
_entity_poly.pdbx_strand_id
1 'polypeptide(L)'
;MSTQLLDAVPLTTLSGVGAAISDKLSRLGIHNLQDLLFHLPIRYEDRTRITPIADLRPEQYATIEGVVQICEVAFGRRPILTVSLSDGTSKIMLRFFNFNAGMKNSFQIGTRVKAFGEIKRGRFMAEIHHPEYQIIRDNAPLILEETLTPIYSTTEGLKQNSLRKLTDQALALLDKIQLTEILPNEFNPHPFSLKDAIQFLHRPPPDISLDILEKGQHPAQQRLIFEELLAHNLAMQKVRLGTQQFLALPLHYQTDLKQRFLASLPFQPTNAQNRVVADIEQDLAKDYPMMRLVQGDVGSGKTLVAALAALLAIDNGKQVALMAPTEILAEQHANNFRRWLEPFGIEVGWLAGKVKGKARQAELEKIKSCAVQMVVGTHALFQEEVEFADLALVIIDEQHRFGVHQRLMLREKGEKAGFYPHQLIMTATPIPRTLAMTVYADLDTSIIDELPPGRTPITTVVISEERRDEIVARVKNACINEKRQAYWVCTLIDESEVLEAQAAEAIWEDLTKALPMLKIGLVHGRMKPQEKQDIMAAFKNAELDLLVATTVIEVGVDVPNASLMIIENAERLGLSQLHQLRGRVGRGSTASFCVLMYKPPLGKVSQKRLQVLRDSQDGFVISEKDLEIRGPGEVLGTKQTGIAEFKVANLMRDRKMIPTVQHYAKALIVKYPDVAESLIRRWLNNREIYSNA
;
A
#
# COMPACT_ATOMS: atom_id res chain seq x y z
N MET A 1 2.03 -32.32 33.80
CA MET A 1 0.95 -31.98 32.87
C MET A 1 1.61 -31.26 31.70
N SER A 2 1.59 -31.84 30.50
CA SER A 2 2.17 -31.20 29.32
C SER A 2 1.38 -29.93 29.04
N THR A 3 2.05 -28.77 29.04
CA THR A 3 1.48 -27.48 28.72
C THR A 3 1.10 -27.51 27.22
N GLN A 4 -0.17 -27.75 26.97
CA GLN A 4 -0.68 -27.76 25.59
C GLN A 4 -0.67 -26.32 25.09
N LEU A 5 0.04 -26.06 23.98
CA LEU A 5 0.11 -24.74 23.36
C LEU A 5 -1.27 -24.39 22.75
N LEU A 6 -1.69 -23.16 22.82
CA LEU A 6 -3.00 -22.68 22.33
C LEU A 6 -3.19 -22.86 20.83
N ASP A 7 -2.13 -22.82 20.06
CA ASP A 7 -2.12 -23.08 18.59
C ASP A 7 -2.37 -24.56 18.26
N ALA A 8 -2.13 -25.48 19.20
CA ALA A 8 -2.40 -26.91 19.08
C ALA A 8 -3.81 -27.30 19.54
N VAL A 9 -4.60 -26.39 20.15
CA VAL A 9 -5.95 -26.69 20.61
C VAL A 9 -6.96 -26.48 19.48
N PRO A 10 -7.64 -27.55 19.00
CA PRO A 10 -8.59 -27.43 17.90
C PRO A 10 -9.88 -26.74 18.36
N LEU A 11 -10.54 -26.02 17.46
CA LEU A 11 -11.81 -25.30 17.73
C LEU A 11 -12.95 -26.24 18.14
N THR A 12 -12.88 -27.51 17.78
CA THR A 12 -13.87 -28.54 18.14
C THR A 12 -13.94 -28.84 19.64
N THR A 13 -12.98 -28.34 20.44
CA THR A 13 -13.04 -28.38 21.92
C THR A 13 -14.11 -27.42 22.47
N LEU A 14 -14.53 -26.44 21.67
CA LEU A 14 -15.57 -25.49 22.07
C LEU A 14 -16.96 -26.06 21.79
N SER A 15 -17.85 -25.90 22.75
CA SER A 15 -19.25 -26.34 22.64
C SER A 15 -19.94 -25.60 21.48
N GLY A 16 -20.60 -26.33 20.60
CA GLY A 16 -21.30 -25.80 19.44
C GLY A 16 -20.46 -25.65 18.16
N VAL A 17 -19.19 -26.04 18.17
CA VAL A 17 -18.34 -26.05 16.98
C VAL A 17 -18.35 -27.44 16.33
N GLY A 18 -19.25 -27.60 15.37
CA GLY A 18 -19.23 -28.76 14.44
C GLY A 18 -18.56 -28.37 13.10
N ALA A 19 -18.49 -29.33 12.17
CA ALA A 19 -17.84 -29.14 10.87
C ALA A 19 -18.31 -27.87 10.12
N ALA A 20 -19.62 -27.59 10.12
CA ALA A 20 -20.18 -26.40 9.42
C ALA A 20 -19.76 -25.06 10.06
N ILE A 21 -19.58 -25.00 11.38
CA ILE A 21 -19.10 -23.77 12.06
C ILE A 21 -17.58 -23.67 11.88
N SER A 22 -16.85 -24.78 11.94
CA SER A 22 -15.41 -24.82 11.69
C SER A 22 -15.07 -24.32 10.29
N ASP A 23 -15.83 -24.74 9.26
CA ASP A 23 -15.64 -24.24 7.88
C ASP A 23 -15.88 -22.72 7.76
N LYS A 24 -16.89 -22.18 8.45
CA LYS A 24 -17.13 -20.72 8.49
C LYS A 24 -16.02 -19.95 9.20
N LEU A 25 -15.48 -20.51 10.30
CA LEU A 25 -14.36 -19.92 11.02
C LEU A 25 -13.08 -19.95 10.18
N SER A 26 -12.84 -21.04 9.45
CA SER A 26 -11.68 -21.15 8.55
C SER A 26 -11.66 -20.09 7.43
N ARG A 27 -12.84 -19.67 6.95
CA ARG A 27 -12.96 -18.55 5.98
C ARG A 27 -12.52 -17.20 6.56
N LEU A 28 -12.52 -17.07 7.89
CA LEU A 28 -11.96 -15.91 8.61
C LEU A 28 -10.50 -16.11 9.01
N GLY A 29 -9.86 -17.20 8.60
CA GLY A 29 -8.50 -17.55 9.00
C GLY A 29 -8.39 -18.06 10.43
N ILE A 30 -9.51 -18.49 11.05
CA ILE A 30 -9.56 -19.00 12.42
C ILE A 30 -9.56 -20.52 12.37
N HIS A 31 -8.42 -21.15 12.72
CA HIS A 31 -8.22 -22.61 12.64
C HIS A 31 -8.07 -23.28 14.01
N ASN A 32 -7.67 -22.56 15.03
CA ASN A 32 -7.38 -23.05 16.37
C ASN A 32 -7.84 -22.04 17.44
N LEU A 33 -7.66 -22.39 18.71
CA LEU A 33 -8.07 -21.57 19.83
C LEU A 33 -7.28 -20.24 19.89
N GLN A 34 -5.98 -20.25 19.55
CA GLN A 34 -5.17 -19.05 19.50
C GLN A 34 -5.71 -18.06 18.46
N ASP A 35 -6.03 -18.53 17.24
CA ASP A 35 -6.56 -17.66 16.20
C ASP A 35 -7.88 -17.00 16.63
N LEU A 36 -8.75 -17.74 17.36
CA LEU A 36 -10.00 -17.20 17.87
C LEU A 36 -9.76 -16.10 18.90
N LEU A 37 -8.80 -16.27 19.81
CA LEU A 37 -8.44 -15.27 20.81
C LEU A 37 -7.75 -14.04 20.22
N PHE A 38 -7.05 -14.19 19.09
CA PHE A 38 -6.44 -13.09 18.36
C PHE A 38 -7.37 -12.49 17.29
N HIS A 39 -8.58 -13.04 17.13
CA HIS A 39 -9.64 -12.42 16.33
C HIS A 39 -10.35 -11.36 17.16
N LEU A 40 -9.72 -10.19 17.29
CA LEU A 40 -10.18 -9.11 18.17
C LEU A 40 -11.42 -8.40 17.63
N PRO A 41 -12.22 -7.77 18.52
CA PRO A 41 -13.34 -6.94 18.10
C PRO A 41 -12.88 -5.76 17.23
N ILE A 42 -13.63 -5.47 16.17
CA ILE A 42 -13.39 -4.31 15.30
C ILE A 42 -13.96 -3.02 15.89
N ARG A 43 -14.97 -3.14 16.75
CA ARG A 43 -15.60 -2.04 17.50
C ARG A 43 -16.36 -2.58 18.70
N TYR A 44 -16.86 -1.66 19.53
CA TYR A 44 -17.65 -1.98 20.72
C TYR A 44 -18.95 -1.19 20.73
N GLU A 45 -19.97 -1.76 21.37
CA GLU A 45 -21.26 -1.15 21.59
C GLU A 45 -21.53 -1.08 23.10
N ASP A 46 -21.97 0.08 23.59
CA ASP A 46 -22.36 0.23 25.00
C ASP A 46 -23.81 -0.27 25.18
N ARG A 47 -23.96 -1.47 25.71
CA ARG A 47 -25.23 -2.09 26.08
C ARG A 47 -25.38 -2.25 27.59
N THR A 48 -24.51 -1.58 28.35
CA THR A 48 -24.42 -1.74 29.82
C THR A 48 -25.39 -0.84 30.56
N ARG A 49 -26.00 0.12 29.88
CA ARG A 49 -26.92 1.09 30.48
C ARG A 49 -28.14 1.31 29.58
N ILE A 50 -29.26 1.65 30.25
CA ILE A 50 -30.45 2.09 29.55
C ILE A 50 -30.39 3.61 29.39
N THR A 51 -30.65 4.08 28.19
CA THR A 51 -30.79 5.50 27.90
C THR A 51 -32.27 5.87 27.90
N PRO A 52 -32.71 6.87 28.69
CA PRO A 52 -34.08 7.39 28.60
C PRO A 52 -34.42 7.83 27.18
N ILE A 53 -35.63 7.53 26.73
CA ILE A 53 -36.06 7.83 25.35
C ILE A 53 -36.00 9.35 25.05
N ALA A 54 -36.20 10.20 26.08
CA ALA A 54 -36.10 11.65 25.93
C ALA A 54 -34.67 12.14 25.66
N ASP A 55 -33.64 11.39 26.10
CA ASP A 55 -32.23 11.77 25.98
C ASP A 55 -31.57 11.25 24.69
N LEU A 56 -32.29 10.50 23.86
CA LEU A 56 -31.79 9.90 22.64
C LEU A 56 -31.39 10.96 21.59
N ARG A 57 -30.25 10.75 20.96
CA ARG A 57 -29.76 11.59 19.86
C ARG A 57 -29.71 10.80 18.57
N PRO A 58 -30.04 11.41 17.41
CA PRO A 58 -29.88 10.77 16.11
C PRO A 58 -28.45 10.31 15.88
N GLU A 59 -28.30 9.22 15.13
CA GLU A 59 -27.02 8.60 14.74
C GLU A 59 -26.22 7.94 15.88
N GLN A 60 -26.74 7.93 17.12
CA GLN A 60 -26.13 7.15 18.21
C GLN A 60 -26.77 5.76 18.31
N TYR A 61 -26.01 4.79 18.82
CA TYR A 61 -26.52 3.50 19.26
C TYR A 61 -26.90 3.57 20.74
N ALA A 62 -28.07 3.05 21.10
CA ALA A 62 -28.52 3.06 22.49
C ALA A 62 -29.33 1.81 22.83
N THR A 63 -29.22 1.39 24.10
CA THR A 63 -30.16 0.44 24.70
C THR A 63 -31.27 1.22 25.37
N ILE A 64 -32.50 0.89 25.02
CA ILE A 64 -33.71 1.47 25.59
C ILE A 64 -34.58 0.37 26.23
N GLU A 65 -35.35 0.74 27.20
CA GLU A 65 -36.45 -0.06 27.72
C GLU A 65 -37.74 0.75 27.60
N GLY A 66 -38.82 0.07 27.25
CA GLY A 66 -40.11 0.71 27.17
C GLY A 66 -41.26 -0.28 27.16
N VAL A 67 -42.45 0.24 27.35
CA VAL A 67 -43.71 -0.53 27.31
C VAL A 67 -44.37 -0.32 25.97
N VAL A 68 -44.80 -1.39 25.34
CA VAL A 68 -45.53 -1.34 24.02
C VAL A 68 -46.81 -0.58 24.20
N GLN A 69 -46.99 0.51 23.46
CA GLN A 69 -48.18 1.33 23.40
C GLN A 69 -49.05 0.97 22.19
N ILE A 70 -48.42 0.74 21.04
CA ILE A 70 -49.06 0.46 19.76
C ILE A 70 -48.25 -0.60 19.04
N CYS A 71 -48.90 -1.56 18.38
CA CYS A 71 -48.28 -2.55 17.51
C CYS A 71 -49.17 -2.73 16.29
N GLU A 72 -48.73 -2.22 15.16
CA GLU A 72 -49.54 -2.16 13.90
C GLU A 72 -48.69 -2.60 12.71
N VAL A 73 -49.38 -3.08 11.67
CA VAL A 73 -48.78 -3.32 10.36
C VAL A 73 -49.18 -2.19 9.43
N ALA A 74 -48.21 -1.34 9.09
CA ALA A 74 -48.41 -0.29 8.10
C ALA A 74 -48.36 -0.91 6.68
N PHE A 75 -49.42 -0.70 5.90
CA PHE A 75 -49.52 -1.17 4.53
C PHE A 75 -49.02 -0.09 3.58
N GLY A 76 -48.02 -0.42 2.76
CA GLY A 76 -47.48 0.41 1.69
C GLY A 76 -47.02 -0.49 0.54
N ARG A 77 -45.97 -0.10 -0.19
CA ARG A 77 -45.37 -0.99 -1.22
C ARG A 77 -44.89 -2.32 -0.63
N ARG A 78 -44.49 -2.34 0.64
CA ARG A 78 -44.20 -3.54 1.45
C ARG A 78 -44.79 -3.34 2.85
N PRO A 79 -45.38 -4.39 3.47
CA PRO A 79 -45.87 -4.30 4.84
C PRO A 79 -44.70 -4.07 5.81
N ILE A 80 -44.89 -3.18 6.77
CA ILE A 80 -43.91 -2.83 7.80
C ILE A 80 -44.55 -3.00 9.17
N LEU A 81 -43.96 -3.80 10.06
CA LEU A 81 -44.41 -3.86 11.44
C LEU A 81 -43.82 -2.65 12.19
N THR A 82 -44.71 -1.85 12.79
CA THR A 82 -44.34 -0.69 13.60
C THR A 82 -44.81 -0.91 15.03
N VAL A 83 -43.88 -0.71 15.96
CA VAL A 83 -44.12 -0.89 17.41
C VAL A 83 -43.71 0.40 18.13
N SER A 84 -44.65 1.08 18.75
CA SER A 84 -44.38 2.26 19.57
C SER A 84 -44.08 1.84 21.01
N LEU A 85 -42.92 2.24 21.51
CA LEU A 85 -42.51 2.05 22.92
C LEU A 85 -42.52 3.38 23.66
N SER A 86 -42.89 3.34 24.96
CA SER A 86 -42.74 4.47 25.87
C SER A 86 -42.12 4.02 27.18
N ASP A 87 -41.20 4.82 27.70
CA ASP A 87 -40.57 4.65 29.03
C ASP A 87 -41.16 5.63 30.07
N GLY A 88 -42.20 6.38 29.71
CA GLY A 88 -42.76 7.44 30.52
C GLY A 88 -42.11 8.82 30.30
N THR A 89 -40.89 8.91 29.76
CA THR A 89 -40.20 10.18 29.44
C THR A 89 -40.57 10.64 28.03
N SER A 90 -40.63 9.70 27.06
CA SER A 90 -40.94 9.99 25.68
C SER A 90 -41.40 8.72 24.96
N LYS A 91 -41.55 8.79 23.62
CA LYS A 91 -41.94 7.66 22.75
C LYS A 91 -40.93 7.48 21.64
N ILE A 92 -40.72 6.20 21.21
CA ILE A 92 -39.88 5.83 20.09
C ILE A 92 -40.59 4.76 19.24
N MET A 93 -40.33 4.74 17.92
CA MET A 93 -40.88 3.78 16.98
C MET A 93 -39.83 2.74 16.60
N LEU A 94 -40.15 1.45 16.81
CA LEU A 94 -39.41 0.33 16.23
C LEU A 94 -40.01 -0.05 14.89
N ARG A 95 -39.20 -0.21 13.84
CA ARG A 95 -39.66 -0.59 12.50
C ARG A 95 -39.00 -1.87 12.03
N PHE A 96 -39.82 -2.84 11.60
CA PHE A 96 -39.36 -4.11 11.07
C PHE A 96 -39.90 -4.29 9.66
N PHE A 97 -38.99 -4.25 8.66
CA PHE A 97 -39.33 -4.45 7.25
C PHE A 97 -39.47 -5.94 6.90
N ASN A 98 -38.87 -6.82 7.71
CA ASN A 98 -39.04 -8.26 7.64
C ASN A 98 -39.57 -8.76 8.99
N PHE A 99 -40.73 -9.33 9.04
CA PHE A 99 -41.35 -9.84 10.26
C PHE A 99 -42.26 -11.04 9.94
N ASN A 100 -42.56 -11.83 10.95
CA ASN A 100 -43.52 -12.94 10.86
C ASN A 100 -44.64 -12.78 11.92
N ALA A 101 -45.66 -13.63 11.82
CA ALA A 101 -46.79 -13.58 12.72
C ALA A 101 -46.40 -13.78 14.19
N GLY A 102 -45.43 -14.66 14.48
CA GLY A 102 -44.90 -14.88 15.85
C GLY A 102 -44.29 -13.62 16.42
N MET A 103 -43.52 -12.89 15.62
CA MET A 103 -42.92 -11.63 16.03
C MET A 103 -43.98 -10.56 16.35
N LYS A 104 -44.97 -10.41 15.48
CA LYS A 104 -46.09 -9.48 15.74
C LYS A 104 -46.83 -9.84 17.04
N ASN A 105 -47.08 -11.11 17.27
CA ASN A 105 -47.80 -11.59 18.47
C ASN A 105 -46.99 -11.43 19.77
N SER A 106 -45.68 -11.28 19.69
CA SER A 106 -44.83 -11.04 20.87
C SER A 106 -44.85 -9.59 21.37
N PHE A 107 -45.28 -8.63 20.53
CA PHE A 107 -45.42 -7.22 20.90
C PHE A 107 -46.86 -6.86 21.30
N GLN A 108 -47.39 -7.49 22.35
CA GLN A 108 -48.70 -7.12 22.87
C GLN A 108 -48.62 -5.77 23.61
N ILE A 109 -49.73 -5.00 23.57
CA ILE A 109 -49.82 -3.74 24.32
C ILE A 109 -49.59 -4.03 25.83
N GLY A 110 -48.79 -3.21 26.48
CA GLY A 110 -48.41 -3.42 27.89
C GLY A 110 -47.17 -4.28 28.10
N THR A 111 -46.65 -4.95 27.04
CA THR A 111 -45.41 -5.76 27.18
C THR A 111 -44.21 -4.88 27.34
N ARG A 112 -43.32 -5.21 28.29
CA ARG A 112 -42.00 -4.57 28.48
C ARG A 112 -41.00 -5.10 27.45
N VAL A 113 -40.32 -4.21 26.78
CA VAL A 113 -39.36 -4.54 25.72
C VAL A 113 -38.04 -3.80 25.96
N LYS A 114 -36.94 -4.54 26.01
CA LYS A 114 -35.58 -4.00 25.86
C LYS A 114 -35.23 -4.02 24.40
N ALA A 115 -34.79 -2.90 23.84
CA ALA A 115 -34.36 -2.80 22.45
C ALA A 115 -33.02 -2.08 22.33
N PHE A 116 -32.19 -2.51 21.37
CA PHE A 116 -30.91 -1.90 21.06
C PHE A 116 -30.82 -1.64 19.57
N GLY A 117 -30.32 -0.47 19.18
CA GLY A 117 -30.09 -0.12 17.78
C GLY A 117 -29.70 1.33 17.57
N GLU A 118 -29.46 1.66 16.31
CA GLU A 118 -29.16 3.02 15.86
C GLU A 118 -30.42 3.89 15.90
N ILE A 119 -30.30 5.03 16.56
CA ILE A 119 -31.38 6.01 16.65
C ILE A 119 -31.42 6.84 15.38
N LYS A 120 -32.54 6.76 14.66
CA LYS A 120 -32.79 7.52 13.43
C LYS A 120 -33.79 8.63 13.64
N ARG A 121 -33.65 9.70 12.88
CA ARG A 121 -34.63 10.77 12.86
C ARG A 121 -35.84 10.36 12.01
N GLY A 122 -36.93 10.05 12.66
CA GLY A 122 -38.21 9.78 11.99
C GLY A 122 -38.96 11.07 11.68
N ARG A 123 -40.13 10.93 11.00
CA ARG A 123 -40.97 12.09 10.60
C ARG A 123 -41.62 12.78 11.82
N PHE A 124 -41.99 12.03 12.84
CA PHE A 124 -42.73 12.53 14.01
C PHE A 124 -42.02 12.27 15.32
N MET A 125 -41.20 11.22 15.41
CA MET A 125 -40.46 10.81 16.60
C MET A 125 -39.20 10.06 16.19
N ALA A 126 -38.31 9.78 17.15
CA ALA A 126 -37.16 8.93 16.94
C ALA A 126 -37.57 7.51 16.54
N GLU A 127 -36.75 6.87 15.70
CA GLU A 127 -37.04 5.53 15.19
C GLU A 127 -35.81 4.63 15.32
N ILE A 128 -36.02 3.33 15.51
CA ILE A 128 -34.98 2.30 15.35
C ILE A 128 -35.43 1.32 14.27
N HIS A 129 -34.60 1.10 13.27
CA HIS A 129 -34.85 0.14 12.22
C HIS A 129 -34.20 -1.21 12.53
N HIS A 130 -34.99 -2.27 12.50
CA HIS A 130 -34.55 -3.64 12.83
C HIS A 130 -33.74 -3.72 14.13
N PRO A 131 -34.25 -3.19 15.28
CA PRO A 131 -33.53 -3.31 16.54
C PRO A 131 -33.30 -4.77 16.93
N GLU A 132 -32.21 -5.05 17.63
CA GLU A 132 -32.13 -6.24 18.48
C GLU A 132 -33.08 -6.02 19.67
N TYR A 133 -33.96 -6.97 19.96
CA TYR A 133 -34.93 -6.80 21.04
C TYR A 133 -35.08 -8.04 21.90
N GLN A 134 -35.52 -7.84 23.12
CA GLN A 134 -35.86 -8.86 24.08
C GLN A 134 -37.16 -8.50 24.78
N ILE A 135 -38.09 -9.43 24.77
CA ILE A 135 -39.34 -9.33 25.59
C ILE A 135 -38.99 -9.64 27.05
N ILE A 136 -39.33 -8.73 27.95
CA ILE A 136 -39.13 -8.89 29.36
C ILE A 136 -40.45 -9.42 29.95
N ARG A 137 -40.43 -10.63 30.55
CA ARG A 137 -41.61 -11.19 31.20
C ARG A 137 -41.91 -10.41 32.48
N ASP A 138 -43.18 -10.33 32.85
CA ASP A 138 -43.64 -9.66 34.08
C ASP A 138 -42.81 -10.12 35.30
N ASN A 139 -42.29 -9.14 36.07
CA ASN A 139 -41.43 -9.33 37.25
C ASN A 139 -40.04 -9.93 37.03
N ALA A 140 -39.58 -10.14 35.79
CA ALA A 140 -38.20 -10.53 35.59
C ALA A 140 -37.26 -9.33 35.78
N PRO A 141 -36.13 -9.47 36.48
CA PRO A 141 -35.12 -8.41 36.57
C PRO A 141 -34.55 -8.15 35.18
N LEU A 142 -34.30 -6.88 34.88
CA LEU A 142 -33.64 -6.50 33.68
C LEU A 142 -32.15 -6.91 33.76
N ILE A 143 -31.71 -7.76 32.85
CA ILE A 143 -30.31 -8.17 32.74
C ILE A 143 -29.63 -7.24 31.74
N LEU A 144 -28.69 -6.42 32.20
CA LEU A 144 -27.80 -5.62 31.36
C LEU A 144 -26.48 -6.36 31.16
N GLU A 145 -25.79 -6.01 30.09
CA GLU A 145 -24.43 -6.48 29.88
C GLU A 145 -23.50 -5.87 30.94
N GLU A 146 -22.59 -6.66 31.52
CA GLU A 146 -21.63 -6.20 32.51
C GLU A 146 -20.41 -5.51 31.90
N THR A 147 -20.16 -5.76 30.59
CA THR A 147 -19.04 -5.24 29.81
C THR A 147 -19.52 -4.65 28.51
N LEU A 148 -18.69 -3.83 27.88
CA LEU A 148 -18.97 -3.36 26.52
C LEU A 148 -19.09 -4.55 25.57
N THR A 149 -20.10 -4.51 24.69
CA THR A 149 -20.41 -5.61 23.79
C THR A 149 -19.48 -5.60 22.57
N PRO A 150 -18.65 -6.62 22.38
CA PRO A 150 -17.73 -6.68 21.24
C PRO A 150 -18.47 -7.02 19.94
N ILE A 151 -18.03 -6.35 18.86
CA ILE A 151 -18.46 -6.63 17.48
C ILE A 151 -17.26 -7.15 16.71
N TYR A 152 -17.36 -8.36 16.18
CA TYR A 152 -16.29 -9.05 15.45
C TYR A 152 -16.50 -8.95 13.94
N SER A 153 -15.43 -9.08 13.15
CA SER A 153 -15.54 -9.39 11.74
C SER A 153 -16.20 -10.76 11.55
N THR A 154 -17.12 -10.87 10.60
CA THR A 154 -17.90 -12.10 10.36
C THR A 154 -17.89 -12.48 8.88
N THR A 155 -18.33 -13.72 8.59
CA THR A 155 -18.59 -14.20 7.25
C THR A 155 -20.06 -14.63 7.12
N GLU A 156 -20.49 -14.88 5.90
CA GLU A 156 -21.87 -15.30 5.63
C GLU A 156 -22.29 -16.51 6.47
N GLY A 157 -23.43 -16.38 7.14
CA GLY A 157 -24.01 -17.43 8.00
C GLY A 157 -23.37 -17.59 9.37
N LEU A 158 -22.39 -16.74 9.78
CA LEU A 158 -21.85 -16.72 11.13
C LEU A 158 -22.34 -15.46 11.87
N LYS A 159 -23.13 -15.65 12.95
CA LYS A 159 -23.76 -14.55 13.70
C LYS A 159 -22.86 -14.04 14.81
N GLN A 160 -22.98 -12.74 15.15
CA GLN A 160 -22.26 -12.08 16.25
C GLN A 160 -22.43 -12.83 17.58
N ASN A 161 -23.67 -13.25 17.91
CA ASN A 161 -23.94 -14.03 19.13
C ASN A 161 -23.20 -15.37 19.20
N SER A 162 -22.96 -16.02 18.05
CA SER A 162 -22.20 -17.26 18.00
C SER A 162 -20.73 -16.98 18.30
N LEU A 163 -20.14 -15.94 17.67
CA LEU A 163 -18.75 -15.55 17.92
C LEU A 163 -18.56 -15.14 19.38
N ARG A 164 -19.46 -14.31 19.95
CA ARG A 164 -19.39 -13.92 21.37
C ARG A 164 -19.40 -15.13 22.31
N LYS A 165 -20.28 -16.10 22.08
CA LYS A 165 -20.32 -17.35 22.89
C LYS A 165 -19.07 -18.20 22.74
N LEU A 166 -18.48 -18.27 21.53
CA LEU A 166 -17.24 -19.00 21.30
C LEU A 166 -16.05 -18.30 21.97
N THR A 167 -15.99 -16.97 21.90
CA THR A 167 -14.93 -16.21 22.59
C THR A 167 -15.08 -16.28 24.11
N ASP A 168 -16.31 -16.31 24.68
CA ASP A 168 -16.52 -16.53 26.11
C ASP A 168 -15.94 -17.88 26.58
N GLN A 169 -16.21 -18.93 25.81
CA GLN A 169 -15.67 -20.27 26.11
C GLN A 169 -14.13 -20.27 25.97
N ALA A 170 -13.60 -19.61 24.95
CA ALA A 170 -12.16 -19.51 24.72
C ALA A 170 -11.46 -18.76 25.89
N LEU A 171 -12.04 -17.65 26.36
CA LEU A 171 -11.54 -16.87 27.49
C LEU A 171 -11.57 -17.69 28.80
N ALA A 172 -12.64 -18.47 29.04
CA ALA A 172 -12.73 -19.36 30.20
C ALA A 172 -11.67 -20.49 30.15
N LEU A 173 -11.21 -20.89 28.98
CA LEU A 173 -10.13 -21.85 28.84
C LEU A 173 -8.75 -21.24 29.13
N LEU A 174 -8.57 -19.92 28.97
CA LEU A 174 -7.30 -19.23 29.31
C LEU A 174 -6.93 -19.36 30.81
N ASP A 175 -7.90 -19.58 31.67
CA ASP A 175 -7.64 -19.81 33.09
C ASP A 175 -7.12 -21.24 33.38
N LYS A 176 -7.37 -22.18 32.46
CA LYS A 176 -6.96 -23.59 32.54
C LYS A 176 -5.74 -23.90 31.67
N ILE A 177 -5.59 -23.23 30.53
CA ILE A 177 -4.49 -23.38 29.59
C ILE A 177 -3.60 -22.15 29.75
N GLN A 178 -2.35 -22.35 30.14
CA GLN A 178 -1.44 -21.24 30.37
C GLN A 178 -1.06 -20.59 29.03
N LEU A 179 -1.52 -19.34 28.78
CA LEU A 179 -0.99 -18.51 27.72
C LEU A 179 0.40 -18.01 28.15
N THR A 180 1.43 -18.55 27.51
CA THR A 180 2.81 -18.22 27.86
C THR A 180 3.13 -16.79 27.47
N GLU A 181 3.56 -15.97 28.42
CA GLU A 181 4.21 -14.69 28.13
C GLU A 181 5.60 -14.97 27.56
N ILE A 182 5.76 -14.73 26.25
CA ILE A 182 7.00 -15.02 25.54
C ILE A 182 7.94 -13.82 25.64
N LEU A 183 7.38 -12.60 25.60
CA LEU A 183 8.16 -11.38 25.60
C LEU A 183 8.79 -11.13 26.97
N PRO A 184 10.13 -11.09 27.09
CA PRO A 184 10.78 -10.79 28.37
C PRO A 184 10.37 -9.40 28.89
N ASN A 185 10.24 -9.25 30.20
CA ASN A 185 9.77 -8.00 30.81
C ASN A 185 10.60 -6.77 30.39
N GLU A 186 11.91 -6.92 30.19
CA GLU A 186 12.78 -5.83 29.73
C GLU A 186 12.49 -5.36 28.31
N PHE A 187 11.76 -6.17 27.51
CA PHE A 187 11.31 -5.87 26.15
C PHE A 187 9.82 -5.54 26.07
N ASN A 188 9.11 -5.54 27.20
CA ASN A 188 7.70 -5.18 27.25
C ASN A 188 7.53 -3.75 27.81
N PRO A 189 7.31 -2.73 26.97
CA PRO A 189 7.12 -1.35 27.43
C PRO A 189 5.71 -1.09 27.99
N HIS A 190 4.83 -2.09 28.01
CA HIS A 190 3.42 -1.94 28.38
C HIS A 190 3.10 -2.65 29.68
N PRO A 191 2.16 -2.11 30.51
CA PRO A 191 1.85 -2.64 31.82
C PRO A 191 1.00 -3.93 31.79
N PHE A 192 0.37 -4.23 30.64
CA PHE A 192 -0.48 -5.40 30.48
C PHE A 192 0.32 -6.66 30.16
N SER A 193 0.00 -7.78 30.81
CA SER A 193 0.38 -9.10 30.31
C SER A 193 -0.40 -9.41 29.03
N LEU A 194 0.07 -10.37 28.23
CA LEU A 194 -0.66 -10.79 27.03
C LEU A 194 -2.05 -11.32 27.35
N LYS A 195 -2.17 -12.11 28.42
CA LYS A 195 -3.44 -12.66 28.91
C LYS A 195 -4.42 -11.56 29.28
N ASP A 196 -3.99 -10.61 30.12
CA ASP A 196 -4.84 -9.53 30.61
C ASP A 196 -5.28 -8.61 29.46
N ALA A 197 -4.37 -8.36 28.48
CA ALA A 197 -4.70 -7.57 27.31
C ALA A 197 -5.78 -8.24 26.44
N ILE A 198 -5.67 -9.55 26.19
CA ILE A 198 -6.66 -10.31 25.43
C ILE A 198 -8.01 -10.33 26.17
N GLN A 199 -8.02 -10.64 27.46
CA GLN A 199 -9.25 -10.66 28.26
C GLN A 199 -9.93 -9.30 28.27
N PHE A 200 -9.16 -8.23 28.49
CA PHE A 200 -9.67 -6.87 28.47
C PHE A 200 -10.29 -6.50 27.11
N LEU A 201 -9.61 -6.80 26.00
CA LEU A 201 -10.10 -6.42 24.68
C LEU A 201 -11.33 -7.20 24.24
N HIS A 202 -11.52 -8.42 24.71
CA HIS A 202 -12.76 -9.15 24.44
C HIS A 202 -13.92 -8.72 25.34
N ARG A 203 -13.66 -8.22 26.56
CA ARG A 203 -14.66 -7.83 27.56
C ARG A 203 -14.23 -6.57 28.30
N PRO A 204 -14.19 -5.40 27.60
CA PRO A 204 -13.82 -4.16 28.27
C PRO A 204 -14.89 -3.76 29.30
N PRO A 205 -14.50 -3.21 30.46
CA PRO A 205 -15.46 -2.71 31.44
C PRO A 205 -16.22 -1.47 30.91
N PRO A 206 -17.40 -1.16 31.45
CA PRO A 206 -18.31 -0.14 30.93
C PRO A 206 -17.84 1.30 31.10
N ASP A 207 -16.89 1.54 31.97
CA ASP A 207 -16.32 2.85 32.29
C ASP A 207 -15.25 3.32 31.30
N ILE A 208 -14.85 2.46 30.38
CA ILE A 208 -13.85 2.80 29.35
C ILE A 208 -14.50 3.60 28.21
N SER A 209 -13.86 4.70 27.84
CA SER A 209 -14.27 5.51 26.69
C SER A 209 -14.15 4.73 25.37
N LEU A 210 -15.25 4.66 24.62
CA LEU A 210 -15.27 4.07 23.28
C LEU A 210 -14.27 4.76 22.34
N ASP A 211 -14.10 6.08 22.43
CA ASP A 211 -13.17 6.87 21.63
C ASP A 211 -11.70 6.41 21.80
N ILE A 212 -11.29 6.04 23.02
CA ILE A 212 -9.94 5.52 23.29
C ILE A 212 -9.75 4.15 22.61
N LEU A 213 -10.78 3.28 22.66
CA LEU A 213 -10.75 1.97 22.03
C LEU A 213 -10.78 2.08 20.50
N GLU A 214 -11.60 2.97 19.93
CA GLU A 214 -11.67 3.19 18.49
C GLU A 214 -10.35 3.75 17.92
N LYS A 215 -9.68 4.61 18.67
CA LYS A 215 -8.37 5.16 18.30
C LYS A 215 -7.19 4.20 18.54
N GLY A 216 -7.43 3.02 19.11
CA GLY A 216 -6.39 2.04 19.44
C GLY A 216 -5.40 2.54 20.50
N GLN A 217 -5.82 3.46 21.38
CA GLN A 217 -4.94 4.14 22.34
C GLN A 217 -4.93 3.48 23.72
N HIS A 218 -5.78 2.49 23.97
CA HIS A 218 -5.79 1.82 25.25
C HIS A 218 -4.51 0.97 25.45
N PRO A 219 -3.88 0.97 26.65
CA PRO A 219 -2.63 0.23 26.90
C PRO A 219 -2.71 -1.26 26.55
N ALA A 220 -3.86 -1.93 26.72
CA ALA A 220 -4.06 -3.30 26.30
C ALA A 220 -3.98 -3.48 24.78
N GLN A 221 -4.53 -2.54 23.99
CA GLN A 221 -4.39 -2.55 22.53
C GLN A 221 -2.94 -2.28 22.14
N GLN A 222 -2.31 -1.29 22.76
CA GLN A 222 -0.92 -0.93 22.51
C GLN A 222 0.03 -2.11 22.78
N ARG A 223 -0.28 -2.93 23.80
CA ARG A 223 0.49 -4.16 24.09
C ARG A 223 0.45 -5.16 22.93
N LEU A 224 -0.72 -5.43 22.35
CA LEU A 224 -0.86 -6.37 21.24
C LEU A 224 -0.31 -5.80 19.94
N ILE A 225 -0.56 -4.52 19.66
CA ILE A 225 -0.01 -3.80 18.50
C ILE A 225 1.52 -3.87 18.52
N PHE A 226 2.12 -3.60 19.66
CA PHE A 226 3.57 -3.66 19.83
C PHE A 226 4.13 -5.06 19.53
N GLU A 227 3.52 -6.11 20.09
CA GLU A 227 4.00 -7.49 19.89
C GLU A 227 3.84 -7.94 18.43
N GLU A 228 2.74 -7.57 17.76
CA GLU A 228 2.53 -7.87 16.36
C GLU A 228 3.57 -7.17 15.46
N LEU A 229 3.77 -5.87 15.65
CA LEU A 229 4.78 -5.10 14.90
C LEU A 229 6.20 -5.64 15.16
N LEU A 230 6.48 -6.04 16.41
CA LEU A 230 7.76 -6.64 16.79
C LEU A 230 7.97 -7.98 16.08
N ALA A 231 6.97 -8.86 16.05
CA ALA A 231 7.05 -10.14 15.36
C ALA A 231 7.30 -9.98 13.86
N HIS A 232 6.61 -9.03 13.22
CA HIS A 232 6.85 -8.71 11.80
C HIS A 232 8.27 -8.18 11.56
N ASN A 233 8.75 -7.28 12.43
CA ASN A 233 10.10 -6.74 12.28
C ASN A 233 11.17 -7.81 12.51
N LEU A 234 10.97 -8.70 13.50
CA LEU A 234 11.85 -9.84 13.74
C LEU A 234 11.91 -10.79 12.55
N ALA A 235 10.77 -11.07 11.90
CA ALA A 235 10.73 -11.91 10.71
C ALA A 235 11.56 -11.30 9.57
N MET A 236 11.41 -10.00 9.32
CA MET A 236 12.20 -9.29 8.30
C MET A 236 13.70 -9.26 8.64
N GLN A 237 14.04 -9.04 9.92
CA GLN A 237 15.45 -9.09 10.34
C GLN A 237 16.04 -10.49 10.20
N LYS A 238 15.26 -11.55 10.44
CA LYS A 238 15.69 -12.93 10.22
C LYS A 238 16.02 -13.19 8.76
N VAL A 239 15.18 -12.73 7.84
CA VAL A 239 15.44 -12.77 6.39
C VAL A 239 16.75 -12.04 6.05
N ARG A 240 16.90 -10.83 6.59
CA ARG A 240 18.12 -10.03 6.39
C ARG A 240 19.39 -10.75 6.91
N LEU A 241 19.36 -11.32 8.10
CA LEU A 241 20.47 -12.09 8.65
C LEU A 241 20.76 -13.33 7.80
N GLY A 242 19.75 -14.00 7.28
CA GLY A 242 19.90 -15.08 6.32
C GLY A 242 20.63 -14.64 5.05
N THR A 243 20.28 -13.46 4.53
CA THR A 243 20.98 -12.89 3.36
C THR A 243 22.45 -12.53 3.66
N GLN A 244 22.77 -12.08 4.87
CA GLN A 244 24.13 -11.76 5.29
C GLN A 244 25.04 -12.99 5.49
N GLN A 245 24.49 -14.19 5.46
CA GLN A 245 25.29 -15.44 5.46
C GLN A 245 25.89 -15.76 4.08
N PHE A 246 25.38 -15.13 3.01
CA PHE A 246 25.98 -15.25 1.69
C PHE A 246 27.22 -14.35 1.57
N LEU A 247 28.21 -14.80 0.81
CA LEU A 247 29.41 -14.01 0.56
C LEU A 247 29.20 -13.10 -0.65
N ALA A 248 29.79 -11.91 -0.60
CA ALA A 248 29.93 -11.01 -1.74
C ALA A 248 31.37 -10.51 -1.86
N LEU A 249 31.74 -10.07 -3.05
CA LEU A 249 33.05 -9.50 -3.27
C LEU A 249 33.06 -8.05 -2.78
N PRO A 250 33.91 -7.68 -1.82
CA PRO A 250 34.09 -6.29 -1.41
C PRO A 250 34.63 -5.46 -2.58
N LEU A 251 33.97 -4.34 -2.88
CA LEU A 251 34.33 -3.44 -3.98
C LEU A 251 34.87 -2.12 -3.43
N HIS A 252 36.03 -1.71 -3.92
CA HIS A 252 36.68 -0.43 -3.60
C HIS A 252 37.22 0.20 -4.87
N TYR A 253 37.20 1.53 -4.97
CA TYR A 253 37.82 2.19 -6.11
C TYR A 253 39.33 1.85 -6.20
N GLN A 254 39.72 1.39 -7.38
CA GLN A 254 41.12 1.05 -7.70
C GLN A 254 41.80 2.20 -8.46
N THR A 255 41.05 3.04 -9.13
CA THR A 255 41.53 4.13 -9.96
C THR A 255 40.83 5.46 -9.64
N ASP A 256 41.15 6.53 -10.38
CA ASP A 256 40.51 7.84 -10.30
C ASP A 256 39.24 7.95 -11.16
N LEU A 257 38.68 6.82 -11.60
CA LEU A 257 37.54 6.76 -12.52
C LEU A 257 36.33 7.58 -12.05
N LYS A 258 36.00 7.54 -10.76
CA LYS A 258 34.93 8.34 -10.16
C LYS A 258 35.16 9.84 -10.34
N GLN A 259 36.37 10.34 -10.03
CA GLN A 259 36.70 11.76 -10.12
C GLN A 259 36.66 12.24 -11.57
N ARG A 260 37.22 11.45 -12.51
CA ARG A 260 37.17 11.73 -13.95
C ARG A 260 35.75 11.75 -14.48
N PHE A 261 34.92 10.81 -14.05
CA PHE A 261 33.51 10.77 -14.42
C PHE A 261 32.77 12.02 -13.91
N LEU A 262 32.91 12.36 -12.63
CA LEU A 262 32.26 13.56 -12.06
C LEU A 262 32.72 14.85 -12.74
N ALA A 263 34.00 14.95 -13.11
CA ALA A 263 34.54 16.10 -13.84
C ALA A 263 34.00 16.22 -15.29
N SER A 264 33.55 15.11 -15.90
CA SER A 264 32.98 15.10 -17.25
C SER A 264 31.51 15.53 -17.31
N LEU A 265 30.82 15.56 -16.16
CA LEU A 265 29.42 15.91 -16.10
C LEU A 265 29.20 17.44 -16.21
N PRO A 266 28.17 17.91 -16.93
CA PRO A 266 27.83 19.34 -17.04
C PRO A 266 27.18 19.93 -15.78
N PHE A 267 27.06 19.15 -14.71
CA PHE A 267 26.43 19.50 -13.43
C PHE A 267 27.13 18.81 -12.27
N GLN A 268 26.91 19.30 -11.06
CA GLN A 268 27.40 18.68 -9.83
C GLN A 268 26.30 17.87 -9.16
N PRO A 269 26.62 16.72 -8.53
CA PRO A 269 25.67 15.98 -7.70
C PRO A 269 25.17 16.82 -6.52
N THR A 270 23.90 16.64 -6.13
CA THR A 270 23.34 17.27 -4.94
C THR A 270 23.92 16.64 -3.66
N ASN A 271 23.76 17.32 -2.51
CA ASN A 271 24.21 16.80 -1.23
C ASN A 271 23.49 15.46 -0.90
N ALA A 272 22.18 15.35 -1.22
CA ALA A 272 21.43 14.11 -1.03
C ALA A 272 21.97 12.97 -1.91
N GLN A 273 22.30 13.23 -3.17
CA GLN A 273 22.91 12.23 -4.05
C GLN A 273 24.27 11.78 -3.53
N ASN A 274 25.13 12.71 -3.10
CA ASN A 274 26.44 12.38 -2.53
C ASN A 274 26.31 11.53 -1.25
N ARG A 275 25.37 11.85 -0.38
CA ARG A 275 25.09 11.08 0.84
C ARG A 275 24.67 9.64 0.48
N VAL A 276 23.73 9.49 -0.46
CA VAL A 276 23.25 8.16 -0.89
C VAL A 276 24.35 7.35 -1.58
N VAL A 277 25.19 7.99 -2.39
CA VAL A 277 26.37 7.33 -3.00
C VAL A 277 27.33 6.85 -1.94
N ALA A 278 27.61 7.65 -0.91
CA ALA A 278 28.48 7.24 0.21
C ALA A 278 27.91 6.03 0.98
N ASP A 279 26.59 5.99 1.22
CA ASP A 279 25.92 4.83 1.81
C ASP A 279 26.11 3.56 0.96
N ILE A 280 25.96 3.69 -0.37
CA ILE A 280 26.13 2.57 -1.32
C ILE A 280 27.60 2.10 -1.34
N GLU A 281 28.55 3.01 -1.43
CA GLU A 281 29.98 2.68 -1.43
C GLU A 281 30.39 1.95 -0.15
N GLN A 282 29.87 2.38 1.00
CA GLN A 282 30.10 1.71 2.28
C GLN A 282 29.52 0.28 2.30
N ASP A 283 28.36 0.08 1.67
CA ASP A 283 27.75 -1.25 1.61
C ASP A 283 28.47 -2.17 0.59
N LEU A 284 28.88 -1.63 -0.56
CA LEU A 284 29.60 -2.39 -1.58
C LEU A 284 31.00 -2.84 -1.09
N ALA A 285 31.55 -2.19 -0.06
CA ALA A 285 32.79 -2.56 0.56
C ALA A 285 32.69 -3.74 1.55
N LYS A 286 31.49 -4.26 1.81
CA LYS A 286 31.25 -5.39 2.73
C LYS A 286 31.47 -6.73 2.05
N ASP A 287 31.74 -7.76 2.84
CA ASP A 287 31.94 -9.15 2.41
C ASP A 287 30.64 -9.96 2.26
N TYR A 288 29.47 -9.30 2.39
CA TYR A 288 28.14 -9.86 2.16
C TYR A 288 27.34 -8.99 1.20
N PRO A 289 26.33 -9.56 0.48
CA PRO A 289 25.58 -8.81 -0.51
C PRO A 289 24.87 -7.58 0.05
N MET A 290 25.11 -6.42 -0.57
CA MET A 290 24.28 -5.24 -0.35
C MET A 290 22.85 -5.50 -0.83
N MET A 291 21.87 -5.16 -0.01
CA MET A 291 20.46 -5.13 -0.36
C MET A 291 19.93 -3.74 -0.02
N ARG A 292 19.97 -2.79 -0.99
CA ARG A 292 19.63 -1.38 -0.71
C ARG A 292 18.53 -0.87 -1.64
N LEU A 293 17.54 -0.20 -1.03
CA LEU A 293 16.48 0.53 -1.72
C LEU A 293 16.81 2.03 -1.74
N VAL A 294 16.95 2.59 -2.93
CA VAL A 294 17.08 4.03 -3.15
C VAL A 294 15.74 4.60 -3.58
N GLN A 295 15.21 5.48 -2.76
CA GLN A 295 13.97 6.19 -3.01
C GLN A 295 14.27 7.64 -3.39
N GLY A 296 13.50 8.18 -4.31
CA GLY A 296 13.60 9.58 -4.70
C GLY A 296 12.51 9.93 -5.67
N ASP A 297 12.06 11.16 -5.63
CA ASP A 297 11.00 11.64 -6.51
C ASP A 297 11.37 11.52 -8.00
N VAL A 298 10.38 11.67 -8.88
CA VAL A 298 10.61 11.71 -10.34
C VAL A 298 11.59 12.84 -10.65
N GLY A 299 12.71 12.49 -11.31
CA GLY A 299 13.75 13.46 -11.68
C GLY A 299 14.69 13.86 -10.54
N SER A 300 14.74 13.16 -9.42
CA SER A 300 15.73 13.38 -8.34
C SER A 300 17.16 12.94 -8.72
N GLY A 301 17.36 12.34 -9.90
CA GLY A 301 18.66 11.91 -10.38
C GLY A 301 19.12 10.54 -9.90
N LYS A 302 18.21 9.63 -9.60
CA LYS A 302 18.52 8.22 -9.25
C LYS A 302 19.45 7.54 -10.24
N THR A 303 19.30 7.84 -11.54
CA THR A 303 20.16 7.29 -12.60
C THR A 303 21.63 7.65 -12.43
N LEU A 304 21.94 8.85 -11.93
CA LEU A 304 23.31 9.25 -11.60
C LEU A 304 23.88 8.42 -10.44
N VAL A 305 23.07 8.21 -9.41
CA VAL A 305 23.45 7.37 -8.27
C VAL A 305 23.74 5.93 -8.72
N ALA A 306 22.88 5.40 -9.60
CA ALA A 306 23.09 4.09 -10.24
C ALA A 306 24.38 4.03 -11.06
N ALA A 307 24.69 5.09 -11.81
CA ALA A 307 25.91 5.15 -12.59
C ALA A 307 27.17 5.15 -11.72
N LEU A 308 27.16 5.89 -10.59
CA LEU A 308 28.28 5.91 -9.65
C LEU A 308 28.47 4.56 -8.95
N ALA A 309 27.38 3.87 -8.61
CA ALA A 309 27.45 2.51 -8.08
C ALA A 309 27.99 1.51 -9.13
N ALA A 310 27.54 1.64 -10.39
CA ALA A 310 28.05 0.82 -11.49
C ALA A 310 29.52 1.04 -11.75
N LEU A 311 29.99 2.29 -11.74
CA LEU A 311 31.42 2.64 -11.94
C LEU A 311 32.32 1.97 -10.90
N LEU A 312 31.87 1.86 -9.65
CA LEU A 312 32.65 1.18 -8.59
C LEU A 312 32.85 -0.30 -8.91
N ALA A 313 31.81 -1.00 -9.39
CA ALA A 313 31.93 -2.40 -9.79
C ALA A 313 32.82 -2.55 -11.06
N ILE A 314 32.64 -1.67 -12.03
CA ILE A 314 33.41 -1.65 -13.29
C ILE A 314 34.90 -1.37 -13.03
N ASP A 315 35.21 -0.45 -12.11
CA ASP A 315 36.59 -0.14 -11.72
C ASP A 315 37.34 -1.34 -11.07
N ASN A 316 36.55 -2.32 -10.56
CA ASN A 316 37.07 -3.62 -10.09
C ASN A 316 37.06 -4.70 -11.21
N GLY A 317 36.85 -4.34 -12.47
CA GLY A 317 36.79 -5.28 -13.58
C GLY A 317 35.56 -6.19 -13.60
N LYS A 318 34.48 -5.82 -12.86
CA LYS A 318 33.27 -6.61 -12.70
C LYS A 318 32.15 -6.16 -13.63
N GLN A 319 31.17 -7.04 -13.81
CA GLN A 319 29.97 -6.73 -14.60
C GLN A 319 28.84 -6.19 -13.73
N VAL A 320 28.03 -5.32 -14.36
CA VAL A 320 26.83 -4.72 -13.78
C VAL A 320 25.64 -4.98 -14.71
N ALA A 321 24.53 -5.44 -14.14
CA ALA A 321 23.25 -5.60 -14.84
C ALA A 321 22.27 -4.53 -14.36
N LEU A 322 21.71 -3.73 -15.27
CA LEU A 322 20.62 -2.81 -14.97
C LEU A 322 19.34 -3.26 -15.67
N MET A 323 18.33 -3.52 -14.87
CA MET A 323 17.03 -3.95 -15.33
C MET A 323 15.99 -2.84 -15.22
N ALA A 324 15.23 -2.61 -16.29
CA ALA A 324 14.07 -1.74 -16.31
C ALA A 324 12.80 -2.49 -16.73
N PRO A 325 11.61 -2.06 -16.29
CA PRO A 325 10.36 -2.80 -16.52
C PRO A 325 9.86 -2.78 -17.94
N THR A 326 10.24 -1.78 -18.74
CA THR A 326 9.82 -1.62 -20.14
C THR A 326 11.00 -1.42 -21.07
N GLU A 327 10.84 -1.80 -22.34
CA GLU A 327 11.88 -1.60 -23.35
C GLU A 327 12.24 -0.11 -23.54
N ILE A 328 11.26 0.78 -23.50
CA ILE A 328 11.48 2.23 -23.66
C ILE A 328 12.35 2.77 -22.52
N LEU A 329 12.07 2.40 -21.30
CA LEU A 329 12.85 2.84 -20.14
C LEU A 329 14.25 2.21 -20.15
N ALA A 330 14.35 0.94 -20.48
CA ALA A 330 15.64 0.27 -20.61
C ALA A 330 16.49 0.90 -21.72
N GLU A 331 15.92 1.25 -22.87
CA GLU A 331 16.62 1.95 -23.96
C GLU A 331 17.08 3.35 -23.54
N GLN A 332 16.25 4.08 -22.79
CA GLN A 332 16.63 5.37 -22.22
C GLN A 332 17.83 5.24 -21.28
N HIS A 333 17.82 4.24 -20.40
CA HIS A 333 18.97 3.95 -19.55
C HIS A 333 20.22 3.60 -20.38
N ALA A 334 20.08 2.69 -21.34
CA ALA A 334 21.21 2.31 -22.21
C ALA A 334 21.84 3.51 -22.91
N ASN A 335 21.02 4.41 -23.46
CA ASN A 335 21.50 5.62 -24.13
C ASN A 335 22.16 6.61 -23.16
N ASN A 336 21.64 6.75 -21.93
CA ASN A 336 22.26 7.58 -20.91
C ASN A 336 23.62 7.01 -20.49
N PHE A 337 23.68 5.70 -20.22
CA PHE A 337 24.90 5.03 -19.80
C PHE A 337 25.93 5.00 -20.91
N ARG A 338 25.56 4.79 -22.19
CA ARG A 338 26.49 4.92 -23.32
C ARG A 338 27.11 6.31 -23.37
N ARG A 339 26.29 7.36 -23.36
CA ARG A 339 26.77 8.75 -23.36
C ARG A 339 27.74 9.04 -22.21
N TRP A 340 27.54 8.44 -21.06
CA TRP A 340 28.36 8.68 -19.86
C TRP A 340 29.61 7.80 -19.80
N LEU A 341 29.56 6.55 -20.25
CA LEU A 341 30.59 5.54 -20.00
C LEU A 341 31.49 5.28 -21.22
N GLU A 342 30.97 5.38 -22.46
CA GLU A 342 31.78 5.18 -23.67
C GLU A 342 33.00 6.11 -23.78
N PRO A 343 32.96 7.39 -23.33
CA PRO A 343 34.14 8.24 -23.31
C PRO A 343 35.30 7.71 -22.42
N PHE A 344 35.00 6.80 -21.54
CA PHE A 344 35.98 6.14 -20.67
C PHE A 344 36.38 4.74 -21.19
N GLY A 345 35.95 4.37 -22.39
CA GLY A 345 36.24 3.07 -22.99
C GLY A 345 35.39 1.91 -22.44
N ILE A 346 34.30 2.22 -21.73
CA ILE A 346 33.40 1.23 -21.15
C ILE A 346 32.23 1.00 -22.10
N GLU A 347 32.16 -0.20 -22.70
CA GLU A 347 31.08 -0.58 -23.62
C GLU A 347 29.80 -0.94 -22.83
N VAL A 348 28.65 -0.46 -23.32
CA VAL A 348 27.33 -0.73 -22.73
C VAL A 348 26.55 -1.69 -23.62
N GLY A 349 26.33 -2.91 -23.12
CA GLY A 349 25.54 -3.95 -23.76
C GLY A 349 24.04 -3.69 -23.62
N TRP A 350 23.28 -4.22 -24.60
CA TRP A 350 21.84 -4.05 -24.66
C TRP A 350 21.15 -5.39 -24.87
N LEU A 351 20.23 -5.75 -23.96
CA LEU A 351 19.47 -7.01 -24.08
C LEU A 351 17.97 -6.76 -23.81
N ALA A 352 17.17 -6.80 -24.85
CA ALA A 352 15.71 -6.67 -24.78
C ALA A 352 15.02 -7.73 -25.66
N GLY A 353 13.71 -7.93 -25.46
CA GLY A 353 12.94 -8.92 -26.22
C GLY A 353 12.95 -8.75 -27.73
N LYS A 354 13.20 -7.54 -28.21
CA LYS A 354 13.33 -7.22 -29.65
C LYS A 354 14.63 -7.70 -30.28
N VAL A 355 15.70 -7.86 -29.52
CA VAL A 355 17.00 -8.32 -30.04
C VAL A 355 16.89 -9.82 -30.31
N LYS A 356 16.92 -10.21 -31.59
CA LYS A 356 16.73 -11.61 -32.05
C LYS A 356 17.85 -12.07 -32.96
N GLY A 357 17.96 -13.37 -33.15
CA GLY A 357 18.87 -14.00 -34.10
C GLY A 357 20.34 -13.70 -33.83
N LYS A 358 21.11 -13.44 -34.88
CA LYS A 358 22.56 -13.22 -34.79
C LYS A 358 22.97 -12.05 -33.89
N ALA A 359 22.18 -10.97 -33.89
CA ALA A 359 22.47 -9.81 -33.02
C ALA A 359 22.35 -10.19 -31.53
N ARG A 360 21.33 -10.96 -31.16
CA ARG A 360 21.18 -11.48 -29.80
C ARG A 360 22.35 -12.38 -29.40
N GLN A 361 22.73 -13.30 -30.29
CA GLN A 361 23.85 -14.21 -30.05
C GLN A 361 25.17 -13.45 -29.81
N ALA A 362 25.41 -12.41 -30.61
CA ALA A 362 26.60 -11.57 -30.44
C ALA A 362 26.61 -10.82 -29.10
N GLU A 363 25.47 -10.32 -28.63
CA GLU A 363 25.39 -9.67 -27.31
C GLU A 363 25.56 -10.69 -26.16
N LEU A 364 24.97 -11.87 -26.28
CA LEU A 364 25.17 -12.95 -25.30
C LEU A 364 26.66 -13.35 -25.19
N GLU A 365 27.36 -13.45 -26.31
CA GLU A 365 28.79 -13.77 -26.31
C GLU A 365 29.65 -12.66 -25.67
N LYS A 366 29.31 -11.39 -25.93
CA LYS A 366 29.98 -10.25 -25.29
C LYS A 366 29.77 -10.25 -23.76
N ILE A 367 28.57 -10.60 -23.30
CA ILE A 367 28.25 -10.72 -21.88
C ILE A 367 29.06 -11.86 -21.26
N LYS A 368 29.05 -13.03 -21.91
CA LYS A 368 29.74 -14.21 -21.44
C LYS A 368 31.27 -14.08 -21.41
N SER A 369 31.84 -13.32 -22.38
CA SER A 369 33.28 -13.06 -22.45
C SER A 369 33.76 -11.87 -21.61
N CYS A 370 32.88 -11.20 -20.88
CA CYS A 370 33.16 -9.95 -20.16
C CYS A 370 33.65 -8.78 -21.05
N ALA A 371 33.38 -8.84 -22.38
CA ALA A 371 33.67 -7.76 -23.28
C ALA A 371 32.82 -6.52 -22.99
N VAL A 372 31.59 -6.70 -22.46
CA VAL A 372 30.74 -5.65 -21.92
C VAL A 372 30.68 -5.75 -20.40
N GLN A 373 30.98 -4.65 -19.72
CA GLN A 373 30.92 -4.56 -18.25
C GLN A 373 29.60 -4.00 -17.74
N MET A 374 28.92 -3.14 -18.50
CA MET A 374 27.59 -2.63 -18.18
C MET A 374 26.56 -3.21 -19.13
N VAL A 375 25.56 -3.92 -18.63
CA VAL A 375 24.48 -4.52 -19.43
C VAL A 375 23.14 -3.94 -18.99
N VAL A 376 22.44 -3.35 -19.93
CA VAL A 376 21.10 -2.77 -19.68
C VAL A 376 20.05 -3.59 -20.44
N GLY A 377 18.95 -3.91 -19.78
CA GLY A 377 17.89 -4.68 -20.43
C GLY A 377 16.57 -4.70 -19.66
N THR A 378 15.68 -5.54 -20.15
CA THR A 378 14.41 -5.85 -19.51
C THR A 378 14.47 -7.19 -18.78
N HIS A 379 13.34 -7.81 -18.51
CA HIS A 379 13.26 -9.20 -18.02
C HIS A 379 14.03 -10.23 -18.88
N ALA A 380 14.45 -9.83 -20.10
CA ALA A 380 15.32 -10.65 -20.94
C ALA A 380 16.65 -11.01 -20.26
N LEU A 381 17.12 -10.22 -19.29
CA LEU A 381 18.34 -10.48 -18.51
C LEU A 381 18.21 -11.72 -17.60
N PHE A 382 16.99 -12.16 -17.29
CA PHE A 382 16.72 -13.34 -16.46
C PHE A 382 16.69 -14.67 -17.24
N GLN A 383 16.61 -14.62 -18.58
CA GLN A 383 16.49 -15.83 -19.37
C GLN A 383 17.72 -16.74 -19.18
N GLU A 384 17.49 -18.05 -19.17
CA GLU A 384 18.53 -19.06 -18.85
C GLU A 384 19.76 -18.94 -19.74
N GLU A 385 19.59 -18.55 -20.98
CA GLU A 385 20.66 -18.37 -21.97
C GLU A 385 21.60 -17.20 -21.70
N VAL A 386 21.27 -16.29 -20.77
CA VAL A 386 22.12 -15.17 -20.41
C VAL A 386 23.09 -15.61 -19.31
N GLU A 387 24.36 -15.72 -19.65
CA GLU A 387 25.43 -16.08 -18.73
C GLU A 387 26.39 -14.90 -18.52
N PHE A 388 26.48 -14.41 -17.29
CA PHE A 388 27.43 -13.38 -16.92
C PHE A 388 28.80 -14.00 -16.57
N ALA A 389 29.87 -13.38 -17.05
CA ALA A 389 31.23 -13.83 -16.69
C ALA A 389 31.57 -13.56 -15.24
N ASP A 390 31.22 -12.37 -14.72
CA ASP A 390 31.57 -11.94 -13.35
C ASP A 390 30.64 -10.82 -12.86
N LEU A 391 29.37 -11.13 -12.61
CA LEU A 391 28.36 -10.19 -12.19
C LEU A 391 28.51 -9.84 -10.71
N ALA A 392 28.85 -8.59 -10.39
CA ALA A 392 29.00 -8.13 -9.02
C ALA A 392 27.90 -7.19 -8.53
N LEU A 393 27.19 -6.51 -9.43
CA LEU A 393 26.12 -5.58 -9.06
C LEU A 393 24.91 -5.74 -9.98
N VAL A 394 23.75 -5.85 -9.37
CA VAL A 394 22.44 -5.83 -10.03
C VAL A 394 21.71 -4.56 -9.64
N ILE A 395 21.27 -3.78 -10.61
CA ILE A 395 20.48 -2.57 -10.43
C ILE A 395 19.07 -2.81 -10.97
N ILE A 396 18.04 -2.60 -10.16
CA ILE A 396 16.64 -2.81 -10.53
C ILE A 396 15.92 -1.47 -10.43
N ASP A 397 15.42 -0.96 -11.58
CA ASP A 397 14.63 0.27 -11.59
C ASP A 397 13.12 -0.05 -11.56
N GLU A 398 12.35 0.78 -10.84
CA GLU A 398 10.89 0.66 -10.65
C GLU A 398 10.45 -0.71 -10.09
N GLN A 399 10.99 -1.09 -8.95
CA GLN A 399 10.78 -2.38 -8.27
C GLN A 399 9.31 -2.79 -8.13
N HIS A 400 8.37 -1.85 -7.94
CA HIS A 400 6.95 -2.14 -7.73
C HIS A 400 6.29 -2.93 -8.87
N ARG A 401 6.95 -3.04 -10.02
CA ARG A 401 6.53 -3.83 -11.20
C ARG A 401 7.14 -5.23 -11.25
N PHE A 402 7.99 -5.60 -10.27
CA PHE A 402 8.68 -6.89 -10.23
C PHE A 402 8.32 -7.69 -8.98
N GLY A 403 8.04 -8.99 -9.14
CA GLY A 403 7.79 -9.90 -8.03
C GLY A 403 9.08 -10.30 -7.28
N VAL A 404 8.93 -10.78 -6.05
CA VAL A 404 10.02 -11.31 -5.22
C VAL A 404 10.83 -12.40 -5.95
N HIS A 405 10.13 -13.29 -6.67
CA HIS A 405 10.75 -14.39 -7.42
C HIS A 405 11.76 -13.91 -8.47
N GLN A 406 11.52 -12.80 -9.14
CA GLN A 406 12.42 -12.28 -10.16
C GLN A 406 13.71 -11.70 -9.57
N ARG A 407 13.65 -11.15 -8.36
CA ARG A 407 14.84 -10.68 -7.63
C ARG A 407 15.76 -11.83 -7.22
N LEU A 408 15.16 -12.91 -6.74
CA LEU A 408 15.89 -14.12 -6.38
C LEU A 408 16.63 -14.73 -7.59
N MET A 409 15.98 -14.80 -8.74
CA MET A 409 16.58 -15.32 -9.97
C MET A 409 17.83 -14.54 -10.39
N LEU A 410 17.86 -13.20 -10.26
CA LEU A 410 19.08 -12.42 -10.57
C LEU A 410 20.21 -12.67 -9.59
N ARG A 411 19.88 -12.84 -8.31
CA ARG A 411 20.87 -13.20 -7.30
C ARG A 411 21.52 -14.53 -7.64
N GLU A 412 20.72 -15.55 -7.95
CA GLU A 412 21.21 -16.88 -8.29
C GLU A 412 22.02 -16.90 -9.59
N LYS A 413 21.61 -16.14 -10.62
CA LYS A 413 22.35 -16.01 -11.89
C LYS A 413 23.73 -15.36 -11.73
N GLY A 414 23.90 -14.50 -10.77
CA GLY A 414 25.18 -13.86 -10.47
C GLY A 414 26.06 -14.66 -9.51
N GLU A 415 25.56 -15.78 -8.97
CA GLU A 415 26.35 -16.65 -8.11
C GLU A 415 27.56 -17.22 -8.88
N LYS A 416 28.75 -16.98 -8.36
CA LYS A 416 29.99 -17.52 -8.89
C LYS A 416 30.93 -17.90 -7.75
N ALA A 417 31.27 -19.18 -7.66
CA ALA A 417 32.16 -19.71 -6.64
C ALA A 417 31.73 -19.39 -5.19
N GLY A 418 30.42 -19.36 -4.93
CA GLY A 418 29.84 -19.03 -3.63
C GLY A 418 29.69 -17.53 -3.33
N PHE A 419 30.10 -16.65 -4.25
CA PHE A 419 29.88 -15.22 -4.14
C PHE A 419 28.64 -14.79 -4.90
N TYR A 420 27.82 -13.92 -4.28
CA TYR A 420 26.58 -13.40 -4.81
C TYR A 420 26.71 -11.90 -5.15
N PRO A 421 26.00 -11.41 -6.18
CA PRO A 421 26.04 -9.99 -6.54
C PRO A 421 25.35 -9.12 -5.50
N HIS A 422 25.82 -7.90 -5.34
CA HIS A 422 25.13 -6.83 -4.64
C HIS A 422 23.87 -6.40 -5.40
N GLN A 423 22.84 -5.94 -4.69
CA GLN A 423 21.59 -5.50 -5.28
C GLN A 423 21.25 -4.05 -4.88
N LEU A 424 21.07 -3.20 -5.88
CA LEU A 424 20.62 -1.83 -5.75
C LEU A 424 19.22 -1.71 -6.38
N ILE A 425 18.24 -1.39 -5.59
CA ILE A 425 16.86 -1.28 -5.99
C ILE A 425 16.49 0.19 -6.01
N MET A 426 15.82 0.65 -7.08
CA MET A 426 15.39 2.04 -7.21
C MET A 426 13.88 2.14 -7.41
N THR A 427 13.28 3.20 -6.90
CA THR A 427 11.89 3.51 -7.17
C THR A 427 11.68 5.02 -7.29
N ALA A 428 10.86 5.44 -8.27
CA ALA A 428 10.42 6.82 -8.43
C ALA A 428 9.10 7.11 -7.70
N THR A 429 8.42 6.06 -7.21
CA THR A 429 7.30 6.24 -6.28
C THR A 429 7.87 6.35 -4.86
N PRO A 430 7.80 7.52 -4.22
CA PRO A 430 8.16 7.61 -2.83
C PRO A 430 7.26 6.68 -2.01
N ILE A 431 7.87 5.77 -1.28
CA ILE A 431 7.17 4.88 -0.34
C ILE A 431 7.14 5.62 1.00
N PRO A 432 5.96 5.76 1.65
CA PRO A 432 5.91 6.35 2.97
C PRO A 432 6.97 5.75 3.90
N ARG A 433 7.69 6.57 4.65
CA ARG A 433 8.78 6.09 5.53
C ARG A 433 8.32 4.97 6.45
N THR A 434 7.14 5.11 7.01
CA THR A 434 6.51 4.10 7.88
C THR A 434 6.33 2.75 7.19
N LEU A 435 5.92 2.79 5.93
CA LEU A 435 5.72 1.59 5.13
C LEU A 435 7.06 0.97 4.72
N ALA A 436 8.02 1.80 4.31
CA ALA A 436 9.37 1.35 3.99
C ALA A 436 10.05 0.65 5.17
N MET A 437 9.94 1.21 6.37
CA MET A 437 10.53 0.66 7.59
C MET A 437 9.89 -0.65 8.07
N THR A 438 8.72 -0.99 7.58
CA THR A 438 7.97 -2.18 8.03
C THR A 438 7.95 -3.25 6.96
N VAL A 439 7.67 -2.86 5.72
CA VAL A 439 7.44 -3.75 4.58
C VAL A 439 8.74 -4.13 3.87
N TYR A 440 9.70 -3.20 3.86
CA TYR A 440 11.02 -3.36 3.26
C TYR A 440 12.13 -3.34 4.33
N ALA A 441 11.83 -3.86 5.53
CA ALA A 441 12.78 -3.90 6.63
C ALA A 441 13.95 -4.87 6.38
N ASP A 442 13.84 -5.73 5.36
CA ASP A 442 14.90 -6.56 4.81
C ASP A 442 15.93 -5.76 4.01
N LEU A 443 15.57 -4.55 3.54
CA LEU A 443 16.43 -3.67 2.74
C LEU A 443 16.95 -2.49 3.55
N ASP A 444 18.22 -2.12 3.32
CA ASP A 444 18.72 -0.81 3.72
C ASP A 444 18.11 0.27 2.82
N THR A 445 17.67 1.38 3.40
CA THR A 445 16.94 2.41 2.65
C THR A 445 17.70 3.72 2.66
N SER A 446 17.93 4.30 1.48
CA SER A 446 18.46 5.66 1.29
C SER A 446 17.47 6.53 0.52
N ILE A 447 17.38 7.79 0.88
CA ILE A 447 16.41 8.74 0.32
C ILE A 447 17.14 9.91 -0.33
N ILE A 448 16.80 10.18 -1.61
CA ILE A 448 17.19 11.41 -2.30
C ILE A 448 16.06 12.42 -2.08
N ASP A 449 16.22 13.25 -1.08
CA ASP A 449 15.25 14.26 -0.63
C ASP A 449 15.52 15.66 -1.19
N GLU A 450 16.37 15.77 -2.19
CA GLU A 450 16.68 16.99 -2.93
C GLU A 450 16.42 16.79 -4.42
N LEU A 451 15.91 17.82 -5.07
CA LEU A 451 15.83 17.89 -6.53
C LEU A 451 17.09 18.55 -7.11
N PRO A 452 17.54 18.12 -8.29
CA PRO A 452 18.66 18.77 -8.98
C PRO A 452 18.39 20.26 -9.21
N PRO A 453 19.43 21.11 -9.17
CA PRO A 453 19.28 22.54 -9.44
C PRO A 453 18.78 22.79 -10.88
N GLY A 454 17.99 23.87 -11.07
CA GLY A 454 17.41 24.23 -12.37
C GLY A 454 16.02 23.65 -12.65
N ARG A 455 15.46 22.85 -11.74
CA ARG A 455 14.07 22.37 -11.86
C ARG A 455 13.09 23.43 -11.36
N THR A 456 12.11 23.81 -12.20
CA THR A 456 11.08 24.78 -11.83
C THR A 456 9.90 24.09 -11.12
N PRO A 457 9.31 24.72 -10.09
CA PRO A 457 8.10 24.23 -9.48
C PRO A 457 6.95 24.11 -10.47
N ILE A 458 6.14 23.05 -10.35
CA ILE A 458 5.00 22.81 -11.24
C ILE A 458 3.73 23.34 -10.58
N THR A 459 3.11 24.35 -11.20
CA THR A 459 1.82 24.87 -10.69
C THR A 459 0.71 23.89 -11.04
N THR A 460 0.07 23.33 -10.02
CA THR A 460 -1.04 22.39 -10.20
C THR A 460 -2.37 23.08 -9.96
N VAL A 461 -3.31 22.95 -10.90
CA VAL A 461 -4.66 23.51 -10.82
C VAL A 461 -5.71 22.41 -11.00
N VAL A 462 -6.85 22.54 -10.31
CA VAL A 462 -7.98 21.62 -10.38
C VAL A 462 -9.16 22.33 -10.99
N ILE A 463 -9.67 21.84 -12.12
CA ILE A 463 -10.66 22.54 -12.95
C ILE A 463 -11.79 21.57 -13.34
N SER A 464 -13.06 22.05 -13.31
CA SER A 464 -14.20 21.28 -13.84
C SER A 464 -14.09 21.07 -15.35
N GLU A 465 -14.53 19.91 -15.84
CA GLU A 465 -14.62 19.60 -17.28
C GLU A 465 -15.47 20.62 -18.07
N GLU A 466 -16.40 21.32 -17.41
CA GLU A 466 -17.20 22.38 -18.01
C GLU A 466 -16.37 23.55 -18.56
N ARG A 467 -15.14 23.69 -18.08
CA ARG A 467 -14.18 24.70 -18.54
C ARG A 467 -13.13 24.15 -19.52
N ARG A 468 -13.41 23.01 -20.16
CA ARG A 468 -12.51 22.35 -21.10
C ARG A 468 -12.08 23.28 -22.26
N ASP A 469 -13.00 24.07 -22.80
CA ASP A 469 -12.72 24.98 -23.92
C ASP A 469 -11.70 26.05 -23.55
N GLU A 470 -11.71 26.54 -22.32
CA GLU A 470 -10.68 27.48 -21.83
C GLU A 470 -9.29 26.82 -21.80
N ILE A 471 -9.21 25.55 -21.44
CA ILE A 471 -7.96 24.80 -21.41
C ILE A 471 -7.45 24.57 -22.83
N VAL A 472 -8.33 24.19 -23.78
CA VAL A 472 -7.99 24.03 -25.19
C VAL A 472 -7.43 25.34 -25.76
N ALA A 473 -8.08 26.48 -25.48
CA ALA A 473 -7.59 27.79 -25.90
C ALA A 473 -6.21 28.13 -25.30
N ARG A 474 -5.98 27.74 -24.05
CA ARG A 474 -4.69 27.97 -23.36
C ARG A 474 -3.56 27.10 -23.93
N VAL A 475 -3.85 25.82 -24.22
CA VAL A 475 -2.92 24.91 -24.92
C VAL A 475 -2.56 25.46 -26.30
N LYS A 476 -3.57 25.93 -27.06
CA LYS A 476 -3.34 26.60 -28.35
C LYS A 476 -2.35 27.75 -28.24
N ASN A 477 -2.56 28.65 -27.27
CA ASN A 477 -1.68 29.80 -27.07
C ASN A 477 -0.25 29.36 -26.70
N ALA A 478 -0.11 28.41 -25.78
CA ALA A 478 1.19 27.93 -25.35
C ALA A 478 1.98 27.24 -26.47
N CYS A 479 1.32 26.42 -27.30
CA CYS A 479 1.98 25.71 -28.38
C CYS A 479 2.32 26.64 -29.56
N ILE A 480 1.41 27.55 -29.96
CA ILE A 480 1.62 28.42 -31.15
C ILE A 480 2.51 29.60 -30.79
N ASN A 481 2.19 30.36 -29.74
CA ASN A 481 2.85 31.63 -29.45
C ASN A 481 4.10 31.45 -28.59
N GLU A 482 4.07 30.53 -27.64
CA GLU A 482 5.17 30.30 -26.69
C GLU A 482 6.08 29.14 -27.14
N LYS A 483 5.75 28.43 -28.22
CA LYS A 483 6.51 27.28 -28.77
C LYS A 483 6.77 26.18 -27.75
N ARG A 484 5.82 25.94 -26.83
CA ARG A 484 5.87 24.90 -25.83
C ARG A 484 5.19 23.64 -26.33
N GLN A 485 5.54 22.52 -25.72
CA GLN A 485 4.85 21.25 -25.95
C GLN A 485 3.95 20.90 -24.77
N ALA A 486 2.87 20.17 -25.05
CA ALA A 486 1.88 19.78 -24.08
C ALA A 486 1.58 18.27 -24.13
N TYR A 487 1.30 17.69 -22.96
CA TYR A 487 0.69 16.38 -22.82
C TYR A 487 -0.80 16.52 -22.52
N TRP A 488 -1.61 15.67 -23.14
CA TRP A 488 -3.04 15.54 -22.86
C TRP A 488 -3.33 14.07 -22.53
N VAL A 489 -3.56 13.78 -21.24
CA VAL A 489 -3.73 12.42 -20.72
C VAL A 489 -5.21 12.11 -20.58
N CYS A 490 -5.62 11.04 -21.23
CA CYS A 490 -6.99 10.51 -21.21
C CYS A 490 -7.06 9.36 -20.22
N THR A 491 -8.02 9.42 -19.29
CA THR A 491 -8.25 8.35 -18.32
C THR A 491 -9.66 7.82 -18.46
N LEU A 492 -9.87 6.52 -18.46
CA LEU A 492 -11.18 5.90 -18.62
C LEU A 492 -11.68 5.12 -17.42
N ILE A 493 -12.96 4.68 -17.53
CA ILE A 493 -13.80 4.12 -16.49
C ILE A 493 -13.57 2.61 -16.31
N ASP A 494 -13.18 1.89 -17.36
CA ASP A 494 -13.11 0.43 -17.39
C ASP A 494 -11.67 -0.09 -17.51
N GLU A 495 -11.40 -1.22 -16.87
CA GLU A 495 -10.13 -1.97 -16.91
C GLU A 495 -9.80 -2.57 -18.30
N SER A 496 -10.54 -2.18 -19.36
CA SER A 496 -10.33 -2.66 -20.71
C SER A 496 -9.44 -1.73 -21.52
N GLU A 497 -8.22 -2.18 -21.85
CA GLU A 497 -7.30 -1.49 -22.76
C GLU A 497 -7.93 -1.09 -24.11
N VAL A 498 -9.02 -1.78 -24.51
CA VAL A 498 -9.77 -1.49 -25.74
C VAL A 498 -10.52 -0.17 -25.62
N LEU A 499 -11.21 0.03 -24.51
CA LEU A 499 -12.01 1.23 -24.26
C LEU A 499 -11.11 2.44 -24.00
N GLU A 500 -9.97 2.24 -23.31
CA GLU A 500 -8.99 3.30 -23.13
C GLU A 500 -8.41 3.81 -24.47
N ALA A 501 -8.09 2.89 -25.38
CA ALA A 501 -7.59 3.24 -26.69
C ALA A 501 -8.63 4.04 -27.50
N GLN A 502 -9.90 3.56 -27.54
CA GLN A 502 -10.98 4.23 -28.26
C GLN A 502 -11.27 5.64 -27.76
N ALA A 503 -11.19 5.87 -26.43
CA ALA A 503 -11.42 7.21 -25.92
C ALA A 503 -10.25 8.15 -26.18
N ALA A 504 -9.02 7.63 -26.12
CA ALA A 504 -7.86 8.44 -26.50
C ALA A 504 -7.91 8.83 -27.99
N GLU A 505 -8.35 7.90 -28.87
CA GLU A 505 -8.60 8.17 -30.29
C GLU A 505 -9.68 9.25 -30.49
N ALA A 506 -10.83 9.14 -29.79
CA ALA A 506 -11.92 10.12 -29.87
C ALA A 506 -11.46 11.51 -29.41
N ILE A 507 -10.73 11.60 -28.31
CA ILE A 507 -10.17 12.87 -27.79
C ILE A 507 -9.13 13.44 -28.76
N TRP A 508 -8.31 12.59 -29.35
CA TRP A 508 -7.34 12.99 -30.35
C TRP A 508 -8.04 13.59 -31.59
N GLU A 509 -9.11 12.96 -32.08
CA GLU A 509 -9.92 13.49 -33.19
C GLU A 509 -10.55 14.85 -32.87
N ASP A 510 -11.14 14.97 -31.67
CA ASP A 510 -11.74 16.21 -31.21
C ASP A 510 -10.73 17.35 -31.11
N LEU A 511 -9.56 17.08 -30.51
CA LEU A 511 -8.48 18.07 -30.40
C LEU A 511 -7.89 18.42 -31.75
N THR A 512 -7.79 17.47 -32.69
CA THR A 512 -7.32 17.72 -34.04
C THR A 512 -8.27 18.65 -34.81
N LYS A 513 -9.58 18.48 -34.63
CA LYS A 513 -10.60 19.39 -35.19
C LYS A 513 -10.58 20.76 -34.52
N ALA A 514 -10.41 20.82 -33.20
CA ALA A 514 -10.37 22.08 -32.44
C ALA A 514 -9.07 22.87 -32.64
N LEU A 515 -7.96 22.20 -32.93
CA LEU A 515 -6.61 22.76 -33.01
C LEU A 515 -5.91 22.38 -34.33
N PRO A 516 -6.49 22.73 -35.52
CA PRO A 516 -5.99 22.27 -36.81
C PRO A 516 -4.59 22.83 -37.16
N MET A 517 -4.11 23.82 -36.40
CA MET A 517 -2.77 24.41 -36.58
C MET A 517 -1.66 23.66 -35.82
N LEU A 518 -2.01 22.75 -34.95
CA LEU A 518 -1.06 21.97 -34.13
C LEU A 518 -0.85 20.58 -34.71
N LYS A 519 0.38 20.11 -34.61
CA LYS A 519 0.72 18.72 -34.92
C LYS A 519 0.48 17.87 -33.67
N ILE A 520 -0.55 17.04 -33.72
CA ILE A 520 -1.01 16.27 -32.56
C ILE A 520 -0.70 14.78 -32.78
N GLY A 521 0.15 14.23 -31.89
CA GLY A 521 0.43 12.79 -31.81
C GLY A 521 -0.52 12.06 -30.90
N LEU A 522 -0.70 10.74 -31.08
CA LEU A 522 -1.50 9.86 -30.26
C LEU A 522 -0.65 8.66 -29.81
N VAL A 523 -0.68 8.33 -28.51
CA VAL A 523 -0.02 7.13 -27.96
C VAL A 523 -0.96 6.43 -26.95
N HIS A 524 -1.23 5.14 -27.19
CA HIS A 524 -2.03 4.32 -26.26
C HIS A 524 -1.52 2.87 -26.17
N GLY A 525 -2.00 2.09 -25.20
CA GLY A 525 -1.53 0.75 -24.84
C GLY A 525 -1.45 -0.22 -26.01
N ARG A 526 -2.44 -0.21 -26.91
CA ARG A 526 -2.60 -1.15 -28.02
C ARG A 526 -1.72 -0.91 -29.25
N MET A 527 -1.07 0.26 -29.34
CA MET A 527 -0.17 0.54 -30.47
C MET A 527 1.04 -0.39 -30.45
N LYS A 528 1.57 -0.68 -31.64
CA LYS A 528 2.80 -1.45 -31.75
C LYS A 528 3.95 -0.72 -31.07
N PRO A 529 4.87 -1.43 -30.43
CA PRO A 529 6.01 -0.80 -29.74
C PRO A 529 6.83 0.15 -30.62
N GLN A 530 7.02 -0.18 -31.92
CA GLN A 530 7.75 0.69 -32.85
C GLN A 530 7.01 1.99 -33.10
N GLU A 531 5.71 1.94 -33.34
CA GLU A 531 4.89 3.13 -33.55
C GLU A 531 4.93 4.08 -32.37
N LYS A 532 4.86 3.50 -31.13
CA LYS A 532 5.02 4.29 -29.90
C LYS A 532 6.37 4.99 -29.83
N GLN A 533 7.45 4.29 -30.18
CA GLN A 533 8.80 4.83 -30.19
C GLN A 533 8.94 5.96 -31.19
N ASP A 534 8.44 5.78 -32.41
CA ASP A 534 8.52 6.78 -33.49
C ASP A 534 7.78 8.07 -33.12
N ILE A 535 6.56 7.95 -32.53
CA ILE A 535 5.78 9.11 -32.09
C ILE A 535 6.46 9.80 -30.89
N MET A 536 6.97 9.03 -29.94
CA MET A 536 7.68 9.60 -28.79
C MET A 536 8.99 10.29 -29.21
N ALA A 537 9.69 9.76 -30.21
CA ALA A 537 10.89 10.39 -30.78
C ALA A 537 10.52 11.70 -31.50
N ALA A 538 9.46 11.70 -32.32
CA ALA A 538 8.96 12.90 -32.98
C ALA A 538 8.54 13.98 -31.96
N PHE A 539 7.87 13.58 -30.87
CA PHE A 539 7.51 14.52 -29.82
C PHE A 539 8.73 15.06 -29.07
N LYS A 540 9.72 14.22 -28.77
CA LYS A 540 10.98 14.65 -28.16
C LYS A 540 11.77 15.62 -29.05
N ASN A 541 11.75 15.43 -30.36
CA ASN A 541 12.43 16.26 -31.34
C ASN A 541 11.65 17.55 -31.67
N ALA A 542 10.55 17.83 -30.95
CA ALA A 542 9.65 18.97 -31.18
C ALA A 542 9.01 19.00 -32.61
N GLU A 543 8.84 17.82 -33.24
CA GLU A 543 8.10 17.66 -34.47
C GLU A 543 6.58 17.63 -34.23
N LEU A 544 6.16 17.34 -33.00
CA LEU A 544 4.79 17.37 -32.52
C LEU A 544 4.65 18.40 -31.41
N ASP A 545 3.53 19.14 -31.40
CA ASP A 545 3.23 20.20 -30.43
C ASP A 545 2.45 19.66 -29.22
N LEU A 546 1.55 18.72 -29.47
CA LEU A 546 0.68 18.13 -28.48
C LEU A 546 0.73 16.61 -28.60
N LEU A 547 0.84 15.93 -27.44
CA LEU A 547 0.74 14.47 -27.38
C LEU A 547 -0.48 14.06 -26.57
N VAL A 548 -1.44 13.44 -27.24
CA VAL A 548 -2.58 12.78 -26.60
C VAL A 548 -2.14 11.37 -26.23
N ALA A 549 -2.38 10.98 -24.97
CA ALA A 549 -1.95 9.68 -24.52
C ALA A 549 -2.88 9.10 -23.42
N THR A 550 -2.87 7.79 -23.25
CA THR A 550 -3.38 7.13 -22.06
C THR A 550 -2.32 7.15 -20.95
N THR A 551 -2.58 6.49 -19.83
CA THR A 551 -1.63 6.36 -18.70
C THR A 551 -0.28 5.70 -19.07
N VAL A 552 -0.14 5.16 -20.28
CA VAL A 552 1.11 4.57 -20.80
C VAL A 552 2.32 5.51 -20.72
N ILE A 553 2.11 6.83 -20.74
CA ILE A 553 3.19 7.81 -20.56
C ILE A 553 3.69 7.98 -19.13
N GLU A 554 3.05 7.32 -18.15
CA GLU A 554 3.55 7.23 -16.78
C GLU A 554 4.98 6.69 -16.73
N VAL A 555 5.33 5.79 -17.67
CA VAL A 555 6.68 5.27 -17.88
C VAL A 555 7.19 5.78 -19.23
N GLY A 556 8.02 6.83 -19.26
CA GLY A 556 8.37 7.37 -20.57
C GLY A 556 9.51 8.35 -20.65
N VAL A 557 9.65 8.86 -21.86
CA VAL A 557 10.74 9.69 -22.37
C VAL A 557 10.75 11.07 -21.73
N ASP A 558 11.95 11.57 -21.51
CA ASP A 558 12.22 12.90 -21.00
C ASP A 558 12.09 13.94 -22.13
N VAL A 559 11.15 14.89 -21.99
CA VAL A 559 10.92 15.95 -22.98
C VAL A 559 11.02 17.32 -22.30
N PRO A 560 12.19 17.96 -22.32
CA PRO A 560 12.43 19.20 -21.58
C PRO A 560 11.53 20.37 -21.99
N ASN A 561 11.07 20.43 -23.25
CA ASN A 561 10.19 21.48 -23.74
C ASN A 561 8.72 21.28 -23.40
N ALA A 562 8.33 20.10 -22.90
CA ALA A 562 6.97 19.85 -22.45
C ALA A 562 6.73 20.52 -21.08
N SER A 563 5.93 21.57 -21.07
CA SER A 563 5.67 22.40 -19.89
C SER A 563 4.20 22.40 -19.44
N LEU A 564 3.34 21.73 -20.20
CA LEU A 564 1.92 21.62 -19.89
C LEU A 564 1.53 20.14 -19.80
N MET A 565 0.86 19.77 -18.71
CA MET A 565 0.26 18.46 -18.49
C MET A 565 -1.23 18.65 -18.22
N ILE A 566 -2.07 18.14 -19.07
CA ILE A 566 -3.52 18.12 -18.89
C ILE A 566 -3.95 16.68 -18.61
N ILE A 567 -4.70 16.44 -17.55
CA ILE A 567 -5.20 15.11 -17.17
C ILE A 567 -6.71 15.18 -17.08
N GLU A 568 -7.41 14.52 -18.00
CA GLU A 568 -8.88 14.40 -17.96
C GLU A 568 -9.32 13.33 -16.97
N ASN A 569 -10.48 13.54 -16.33
CA ASN A 569 -11.03 12.66 -15.29
C ASN A 569 -10.01 12.29 -14.19
N ALA A 570 -9.24 13.27 -13.74
CA ALA A 570 -8.15 13.07 -12.77
C ALA A 570 -8.62 12.43 -11.44
N GLU A 571 -9.91 12.57 -11.08
CA GLU A 571 -10.52 11.96 -9.90
C GLU A 571 -10.49 10.43 -9.90
N ARG A 572 -10.21 9.81 -11.04
CA ARG A 572 -10.18 8.35 -11.23
C ARG A 572 -8.81 7.74 -10.98
N LEU A 573 -7.76 8.53 -11.14
CA LEU A 573 -6.38 8.07 -10.91
C LEU A 573 -5.99 8.11 -9.43
N GLY A 574 -5.07 7.22 -9.07
CA GLY A 574 -4.40 7.25 -7.78
C GLY A 574 -3.47 8.45 -7.63
N LEU A 575 -3.23 8.89 -6.39
CA LEU A 575 -2.32 10.01 -6.12
C LEU A 575 -0.92 9.76 -6.66
N SER A 576 -0.39 8.55 -6.53
CA SER A 576 0.93 8.19 -7.05
C SER A 576 1.01 8.30 -8.57
N GLN A 577 -0.03 7.85 -9.30
CA GLN A 577 -0.09 7.96 -10.76
C GLN A 577 -0.16 9.42 -11.21
N LEU A 578 -1.03 10.21 -10.60
CA LEU A 578 -1.15 11.64 -10.88
C LEU A 578 0.18 12.38 -10.61
N HIS A 579 0.87 12.01 -9.54
CA HIS A 579 2.18 12.58 -9.20
C HIS A 579 3.26 12.20 -10.23
N GLN A 580 3.30 10.96 -10.68
CA GLN A 580 4.22 10.49 -11.72
C GLN A 580 3.97 11.20 -13.05
N LEU A 581 2.70 11.33 -13.47
CA LEU A 581 2.31 12.09 -14.66
C LEU A 581 2.71 13.56 -14.55
N ARG A 582 2.43 14.20 -13.42
CA ARG A 582 2.87 15.59 -13.17
C ARG A 582 4.38 15.73 -13.30
N GLY A 583 5.15 14.77 -12.83
CA GLY A 583 6.62 14.76 -12.91
C GLY A 583 7.19 14.66 -14.33
N ARG A 584 6.34 14.45 -15.37
CA ARG A 584 6.76 14.44 -16.78
C ARG A 584 6.98 15.84 -17.34
N VAL A 585 6.47 16.87 -16.69
CA VAL A 585 6.75 18.27 -17.01
C VAL A 585 7.66 18.91 -15.95
N GLY A 586 8.11 20.14 -16.15
CA GLY A 586 8.99 20.83 -15.20
C GLY A 586 10.47 20.42 -15.32
N ARG A 587 10.89 19.88 -16.46
CA ARG A 587 12.27 19.44 -16.71
C ARG A 587 13.12 20.46 -17.46
N GLY A 588 12.52 21.56 -17.90
CA GLY A 588 13.18 22.70 -18.49
C GLY A 588 13.17 23.92 -17.59
N SER A 589 13.74 25.03 -18.09
CA SER A 589 13.77 26.32 -17.37
C SER A 589 12.45 27.10 -17.40
N THR A 590 11.47 26.62 -18.18
CA THR A 590 10.18 27.28 -18.39
C THR A 590 9.18 26.90 -17.31
N ALA A 591 8.39 27.87 -16.81
CA ALA A 591 7.32 27.62 -15.85
C ALA A 591 6.35 26.54 -16.37
N SER A 592 6.08 25.53 -15.56
CA SER A 592 5.29 24.35 -15.94
C SER A 592 4.00 24.27 -15.18
N PHE A 593 2.96 23.73 -15.83
CA PHE A 593 1.61 23.63 -15.28
C PHE A 593 1.06 22.22 -15.43
N CYS A 594 0.34 21.76 -14.39
CA CYS A 594 -0.42 20.53 -14.42
C CYS A 594 -1.89 20.86 -14.15
N VAL A 595 -2.75 20.54 -15.10
CA VAL A 595 -4.20 20.77 -15.05
C VAL A 595 -4.89 19.45 -14.78
N LEU A 596 -5.53 19.34 -13.63
CA LEU A 596 -6.33 18.19 -13.22
C LEU A 596 -7.80 18.51 -13.52
N MET A 597 -8.33 17.95 -14.59
CA MET A 597 -9.74 18.12 -14.96
C MET A 597 -10.59 17.03 -14.31
N TYR A 598 -11.73 17.41 -13.74
CA TYR A 598 -12.64 16.49 -13.08
C TYR A 598 -14.07 16.64 -13.56
N LYS A 599 -14.84 15.55 -13.44
CA LYS A 599 -16.27 15.51 -13.74
C LYS A 599 -17.10 15.75 -12.47
N PRO A 600 -17.99 16.78 -12.44
CA PRO A 600 -18.89 17.01 -11.31
C PRO A 600 -20.00 15.93 -11.22
N PRO A 601 -20.50 15.60 -9.98
CA PRO A 601 -20.04 16.05 -8.69
C PRO A 601 -18.84 15.23 -8.17
N LEU A 602 -17.89 15.88 -7.48
CA LEU A 602 -16.77 15.19 -6.84
C LEU A 602 -17.19 14.56 -5.51
N GLY A 603 -16.86 13.28 -5.33
CA GLY A 603 -16.92 12.63 -4.03
C GLY A 603 -15.87 13.19 -3.05
N LYS A 604 -16.15 13.14 -1.74
CA LYS A 604 -15.27 13.67 -0.67
C LYS A 604 -13.83 13.13 -0.75
N VAL A 605 -13.67 11.85 -1.09
CA VAL A 605 -12.35 11.20 -1.20
C VAL A 605 -11.57 11.74 -2.40
N SER A 606 -12.22 11.84 -3.57
CA SER A 606 -11.61 12.39 -4.79
C SER A 606 -11.25 13.86 -4.61
N GLN A 607 -12.10 14.65 -3.94
CA GLN A 607 -11.81 16.04 -3.62
C GLN A 607 -10.54 16.16 -2.77
N LYS A 608 -10.40 15.36 -1.70
CA LYS A 608 -9.19 15.33 -0.87
C LYS A 608 -7.96 14.96 -1.68
N ARG A 609 -8.05 13.94 -2.56
CA ARG A 609 -6.93 13.53 -3.42
C ARG A 609 -6.43 14.66 -4.32
N LEU A 610 -7.32 15.29 -5.06
CA LEU A 610 -6.96 16.38 -5.97
C LEU A 610 -6.41 17.60 -5.21
N GLN A 611 -6.93 17.85 -4.02
CA GLN A 611 -6.43 18.92 -3.14
C GLN A 611 -4.99 18.67 -2.68
N VAL A 612 -4.64 17.43 -2.28
CA VAL A 612 -3.27 17.07 -1.89
C VAL A 612 -2.28 17.36 -3.01
N LEU A 613 -2.60 17.00 -4.25
CA LEU A 613 -1.74 17.25 -5.41
C LEU A 613 -1.60 18.74 -5.74
N ARG A 614 -2.66 19.52 -5.54
CA ARG A 614 -2.62 20.98 -5.72
C ARG A 614 -1.72 21.64 -4.67
N ASP A 615 -1.81 21.20 -3.43
CA ASP A 615 -1.19 21.88 -2.28
C ASP A 615 0.26 21.40 -2.01
N SER A 616 0.68 20.24 -2.55
CA SER A 616 2.03 19.70 -2.37
C SER A 616 2.69 19.28 -3.68
N GLN A 617 4.00 19.50 -3.75
CA GLN A 617 4.87 18.99 -4.80
C GLN A 617 5.79 17.86 -4.32
N ASP A 618 5.90 17.67 -3.02
CA ASP A 618 6.72 16.66 -2.39
C ASP A 618 6.06 15.28 -2.52
N GLY A 619 6.71 14.38 -3.25
CA GLY A 619 6.23 13.02 -3.50
C GLY A 619 6.09 12.19 -2.21
N PHE A 620 6.91 12.43 -1.19
CA PHE A 620 6.80 11.73 0.10
C PHE A 620 5.55 12.17 0.87
N VAL A 621 5.26 13.47 0.90
CA VAL A 621 4.03 14.00 1.49
C VAL A 621 2.79 13.47 0.76
N ILE A 622 2.82 13.44 -0.58
CA ILE A 622 1.73 12.92 -1.40
C ILE A 622 1.51 11.43 -1.13
N SER A 623 2.58 10.66 -1.04
CA SER A 623 2.53 9.22 -0.75
C SER A 623 2.00 8.92 0.66
N GLU A 624 2.39 9.71 1.68
CA GLU A 624 1.81 9.60 3.03
C GLU A 624 0.30 9.90 3.02
N LYS A 625 -0.12 10.93 2.27
CA LYS A 625 -1.54 11.27 2.13
C LYS A 625 -2.33 10.23 1.33
N ASP A 626 -1.74 9.61 0.31
CA ASP A 626 -2.35 8.49 -0.41
C ASP A 626 -2.61 7.30 0.53
N LEU A 627 -1.63 6.98 1.37
CA LEU A 627 -1.75 5.94 2.39
C LEU A 627 -2.83 6.26 3.44
N GLU A 628 -2.93 7.54 3.88
CA GLU A 628 -4.00 7.99 4.78
C GLU A 628 -5.40 7.86 4.15
N ILE A 629 -5.54 8.14 2.85
CA ILE A 629 -6.83 8.14 2.16
C ILE A 629 -7.30 6.72 1.80
N ARG A 630 -6.40 5.87 1.31
CA ARG A 630 -6.72 4.50 0.86
C ARG A 630 -6.61 3.45 1.95
N GLY A 631 -5.75 3.70 2.93
CA GLY A 631 -5.33 2.68 3.89
C GLY A 631 -4.22 1.76 3.35
N PRO A 632 -3.50 1.07 4.27
CA PRO A 632 -2.33 0.25 3.92
C PRO A 632 -2.67 -0.95 3.01
N GLY A 633 -3.86 -1.51 3.11
CA GLY A 633 -4.27 -2.68 2.32
C GLY A 633 -4.40 -2.42 0.82
N GLU A 634 -4.94 -1.26 0.42
CA GLU A 634 -5.06 -0.90 -0.99
C GLU A 634 -3.73 -0.42 -1.61
N VAL A 635 -2.92 0.29 -0.83
CA VAL A 635 -1.65 0.84 -1.34
C VAL A 635 -0.64 -0.27 -1.64
N LEU A 636 -0.66 -1.34 -0.86
CA LEU A 636 0.27 -2.47 -0.99
C LEU A 636 -0.15 -3.49 -2.04
N GLY A 637 -1.40 -3.45 -2.51
CA GLY A 637 -1.93 -4.45 -3.42
C GLY A 637 -1.79 -5.85 -2.81
N THR A 638 -2.67 -6.22 -1.90
CA THR A 638 -2.62 -7.44 -1.07
C THR A 638 -2.33 -8.75 -1.82
N LYS A 639 -2.50 -8.78 -3.14
CA LYS A 639 -2.19 -9.93 -4.01
C LYS A 639 -0.77 -9.92 -4.60
N GLN A 640 -0.07 -8.77 -4.63
CA GLN A 640 1.23 -8.64 -5.32
C GLN A 640 2.44 -8.61 -4.39
N THR A 641 2.27 -8.20 -3.12
CA THR A 641 3.41 -7.98 -2.22
C THR A 641 3.66 -9.07 -1.20
N GLY A 642 2.75 -10.05 -1.07
CA GLY A 642 2.90 -11.13 -0.08
C GLY A 642 2.89 -10.66 1.38
N ILE A 643 2.54 -9.38 1.64
CA ILE A 643 2.54 -8.82 2.99
C ILE A 643 1.34 -9.34 3.75
N ALA A 644 1.59 -9.91 4.90
CA ALA A 644 0.56 -10.36 5.80
C ALA A 644 -0.29 -9.17 6.28
N GLU A 645 -1.61 -9.30 6.19
CA GLU A 645 -2.52 -8.36 6.84
C GLU A 645 -2.26 -8.38 8.35
N PHE A 646 -2.08 -7.19 8.93
CA PHE A 646 -2.00 -7.06 10.38
C PHE A 646 -3.36 -7.39 11.01
N LYS A 647 -3.32 -8.13 12.11
CA LYS A 647 -4.53 -8.52 12.86
C LYS A 647 -5.03 -7.38 13.75
N VAL A 648 -4.12 -6.60 14.31
CA VAL A 648 -4.38 -5.57 15.34
C VAL A 648 -3.76 -4.23 14.99
N ALA A 649 -2.52 -4.26 14.50
CA ALA A 649 -1.76 -3.05 14.18
C ALA A 649 -2.31 -2.35 12.93
N ASN A 650 -2.24 -1.02 12.96
CA ASN A 650 -2.49 -0.17 11.80
C ASN A 650 -1.28 0.73 11.60
N LEU A 651 -0.55 0.55 10.51
CA LEU A 651 0.73 1.24 10.26
C LEU A 651 0.63 2.77 10.31
N MET A 652 -0.53 3.33 9.93
CA MET A 652 -0.73 4.78 9.97
C MET A 652 -0.98 5.27 11.39
N ARG A 653 -1.88 4.61 12.10
CA ARG A 653 -2.22 4.95 13.48
C ARG A 653 -1.02 4.76 14.41
N ASP A 654 -0.31 3.63 14.23
CA ASP A 654 0.67 3.13 15.19
C ASP A 654 2.12 3.49 14.81
N ARG A 655 2.32 4.35 13.79
CA ARG A 655 3.63 4.75 13.24
C ARG A 655 4.65 5.21 14.29
N LYS A 656 4.19 5.82 15.38
CA LYS A 656 5.06 6.30 16.46
C LYS A 656 5.77 5.17 17.22
N MET A 657 5.23 3.94 17.16
CA MET A 657 5.84 2.78 17.80
C MET A 657 6.98 2.15 16.98
N ILE A 658 7.02 2.38 15.67
CA ILE A 658 7.95 1.72 14.74
C ILE A 658 9.42 1.87 15.17
N PRO A 659 9.94 3.07 15.53
CA PRO A 659 11.34 3.22 15.96
C PRO A 659 11.66 2.39 17.21
N THR A 660 10.75 2.34 18.18
CA THR A 660 10.89 1.53 19.40
C THR A 660 10.88 0.04 19.07
N VAL A 661 9.97 -0.40 18.22
CA VAL A 661 9.88 -1.78 17.74
C VAL A 661 11.18 -2.21 17.06
N GLN A 662 11.74 -1.39 16.18
CA GLN A 662 12.99 -1.69 15.49
C GLN A 662 14.19 -1.79 16.46
N HIS A 663 14.25 -0.89 17.44
CA HIS A 663 15.28 -0.94 18.47
C HIS A 663 15.21 -2.26 19.26
N TYR A 664 14.01 -2.62 19.72
CA TYR A 664 13.82 -3.87 20.47
C TYR A 664 14.03 -5.13 19.61
N ALA A 665 13.59 -5.12 18.35
CA ALA A 665 13.81 -6.24 17.45
C ALA A 665 15.29 -6.56 17.26
N LYS A 666 16.12 -5.52 17.03
CA LYS A 666 17.59 -5.67 16.89
C LYS A 666 18.24 -6.27 18.14
N ALA A 667 17.81 -5.83 19.31
CA ALA A 667 18.35 -6.34 20.57
C ALA A 667 17.83 -7.77 20.88
N LEU A 668 16.55 -8.03 20.63
CA LEU A 668 15.90 -9.30 20.95
C LEU A 668 16.44 -10.45 20.10
N ILE A 669 16.61 -10.23 18.78
CA ILE A 669 17.08 -11.30 17.88
C ILE A 669 18.49 -11.77 18.21
N VAL A 670 19.32 -10.90 18.79
CA VAL A 670 20.70 -11.23 19.21
C VAL A 670 20.68 -11.87 20.61
N LYS A 671 19.91 -11.31 21.55
CA LYS A 671 19.97 -11.71 22.95
C LYS A 671 19.11 -12.94 23.26
N TYR A 672 17.98 -13.09 22.53
CA TYR A 672 16.97 -14.14 22.75
C TYR A 672 16.43 -14.70 21.43
N PRO A 673 17.24 -15.41 20.64
CA PRO A 673 16.82 -15.89 19.31
C PRO A 673 15.61 -16.83 19.35
N ASP A 674 15.50 -17.69 20.38
CA ASP A 674 14.36 -18.61 20.56
C ASP A 674 13.04 -17.87 20.86
N VAL A 675 13.13 -16.76 21.58
CA VAL A 675 11.98 -15.88 21.85
C VAL A 675 11.54 -15.20 20.55
N ALA A 676 12.49 -14.72 19.76
CA ALA A 676 12.19 -14.13 18.45
C ALA A 676 11.46 -15.13 17.53
N GLU A 677 11.94 -16.37 17.45
CA GLU A 677 11.29 -17.44 16.68
C GLU A 677 9.86 -17.74 17.18
N SER A 678 9.69 -17.78 18.49
CA SER A 678 8.38 -18.05 19.12
C SER A 678 7.39 -16.93 18.87
N LEU A 679 7.82 -15.67 18.88
CA LEU A 679 6.98 -14.50 18.54
C LEU A 679 6.58 -14.50 17.07
N ILE A 680 7.54 -14.76 16.17
CA ILE A 680 7.27 -14.90 14.73
C ILE A 680 6.21 -15.97 14.51
N ARG A 681 6.38 -17.17 15.10
CA ARG A 681 5.42 -18.28 14.96
C ARG A 681 4.04 -17.92 15.50
N ARG A 682 3.95 -17.22 16.63
CA ARG A 682 2.67 -16.81 17.24
C ARG A 682 1.84 -15.91 16.32
N TRP A 683 2.47 -14.92 15.70
CA TRP A 683 1.76 -13.90 14.95
C TRP A 683 1.63 -14.20 13.44
N LEU A 684 2.63 -14.88 12.86
CA LEU A 684 2.74 -15.02 11.41
C LEU A 684 2.42 -16.44 10.90
N ASN A 685 2.14 -17.40 11.83
CA ASN A 685 1.74 -18.79 11.48
C ASN A 685 2.52 -19.29 10.27
N ASN A 686 3.64 -19.96 10.37
CA ASN A 686 4.39 -20.65 9.29
C ASN A 686 3.99 -20.27 7.85
N ARG A 687 3.63 -19.02 7.58
CA ARG A 687 3.34 -18.56 6.22
C ARG A 687 4.66 -18.61 5.48
N GLU A 688 4.72 -19.45 4.45
CA GLU A 688 5.87 -19.69 3.55
C GLU A 688 6.48 -18.41 2.94
N ILE A 689 5.85 -17.25 3.12
CA ILE A 689 6.29 -15.95 2.64
C ILE A 689 7.67 -15.56 3.18
N TYR A 690 8.05 -16.06 4.36
CA TYR A 690 9.33 -15.76 4.99
C TYR A 690 10.36 -16.89 4.88
N SER A 691 9.98 -18.06 4.37
CA SER A 691 10.90 -19.19 4.19
C SER A 691 11.60 -19.19 2.82
N ASN A 692 11.11 -18.41 1.85
CA ASN A 692 11.61 -18.33 0.48
C ASN A 692 12.10 -16.93 0.07
N ALA A 693 12.36 -16.04 1.03
CA ALA A 693 12.91 -14.71 0.75
C ALA A 693 14.43 -14.67 0.97
#